data_f7e0525ce21c0971a8a66d4084570afe
#
_entry.id   f7e0525ce21c0971a8a66d4084570afe
#
_cell.length_a   1.000
_cell.length_b   1.000
_cell.length_c   1.000
_cell.angle_alpha   90.00
_cell.angle_beta   90.00
_cell.angle_gamma   90.00
#
_symmetry.space_group_name_H-M   'P 1'
#
loop_
_entity.id
_entity.type
_entity.pdbx_description
1 polymer ?
#
loop_
_entity_poly.entity_id
_entity_poly.type
_entity_poly.pdbx_seq_one_letter_code
_entity_poly.pdbx_strand_id
1 'polypeptide(L)'
;MSRSRAWPSFVAALVVLALGALVAVGVGQALGLSYEPADTPPAAVSAVDLDPLVPAPAIATIDVPAGEQVALAASAVSDALTTRGLPAPTVGVGTGDADLTVSLVPPFTDSAEAYRVRTAGRLVLEASETAGAAAGLYALADRIRSGAALPADGAAVEPRLGLRLVDSGSVGREADPAAFATGTDYSLNTDVVAGAVLPEAPWVDQDVVDEIDAQFRQLVQHALRHGYNGVVVPGFLEYVTFSGVGDGHEVYPEGDPHVARAEAMVEAFGPVFAYAQDMGMHVYLLTDMLAVSPPLEAYLERTVGGLDVDDPALWSVYQAGLSELFESMPFVDGLMVRVGEGGAVYQAGWDFSSRLAVTSQSSVQAMLNALLETASAHDREIIFRTWTVGVGAVGDLHTNPKSYEAVLGGIDDPHLIVSTKYTMGDFYSHLPLNPTLETGSHRRIVEFQARREFEGFGALPNDLVADEAQALQQFLAANPHVEGVWNWTQDGGPLRAGPMTLYLRTGFWQMYDLNTYGTARLAWDPDLEPSQVTGDWVRQTLSSDPATSTEITEALARSREAITRGLYIQPFAEQTVKALGLEPPPMMWIFEWDIVTGDSAALDSIYEVSRDGLDVAIADGAGAAEVSAGMREQVASTSPDTWHSPELYRSFVDALDYETDLLGTLAAYRETVLRHAEWLDTGSATAHDQWRAAEQDYRAARAAHVERYSGDLDLPAYLFTAADLGSDRADRDPAMAWAARGLLLAVVVVLVLGFTSARLPGAAALRALVVAATRPWRLGDVPAPTTRADRVLVWALPAVVLVLSRCVYTWFAAPAHLVATLGAWLVLAGVLRWVVRGRDPFHLWAALGGVVLLRTVILLVALVVRGPGRYWFGFWTDPAARTAYITVAFAAFCWLFVVVALVLRRAYGLGTTRSLGATLVAGGTALAVVAGGVAVIGLERALTIWNDQMALLPWGLSRILGITVHLGIPPSSAGVLAVVGIVVAAVGVALALAGRRAPDLTVAATRL
;
A
#
# COMPACT_ATOMS: atom_id res chain seq x y z
N MET A 1 3.36 -23.87 61.74
CA MET A 1 4.41 -22.95 61.33
C MET A 1 5.03 -23.42 60.00
N SER A 2 4.55 -22.99 58.83
CA SER A 2 5.19 -23.23 57.53
C SER A 2 4.80 -22.18 56.48
N ARG A 3 4.71 -20.90 56.87
CA ARG A 3 4.36 -19.79 55.95
C ARG A 3 5.56 -19.11 55.28
N SER A 4 6.81 -19.50 55.54
CA SER A 4 7.97 -18.69 55.14
C SER A 4 8.75 -19.15 53.89
N ARG A 5 8.35 -20.23 53.20
CA ARG A 5 9.11 -20.73 52.03
C ARG A 5 8.53 -20.45 50.64
N ALA A 6 7.36 -19.82 50.54
CA ALA A 6 6.73 -19.48 49.26
C ALA A 6 7.17 -18.08 48.71
N TRP A 7 7.56 -17.18 49.59
CA TRP A 7 7.95 -15.81 49.28
C TRP A 7 9.22 -15.69 48.40
N PRO A 8 10.32 -16.41 48.64
CA PRO A 8 11.50 -16.27 47.79
C PRO A 8 11.28 -16.73 46.34
N SER A 9 10.44 -17.71 46.13
CA SER A 9 10.13 -18.21 44.78
C SER A 9 9.20 -17.26 44.01
N PHE A 10 8.32 -16.57 44.71
CA PHE A 10 7.43 -15.55 44.11
C PHE A 10 8.21 -14.29 43.76
N VAL A 11 9.11 -13.85 44.63
CA VAL A 11 10.00 -12.71 44.39
C VAL A 11 10.98 -13.03 43.25
N ALA A 12 11.55 -14.22 43.19
CA ALA A 12 12.42 -14.64 42.10
C ALA A 12 11.67 -14.70 40.75
N ALA A 13 10.41 -15.13 40.74
CA ALA A 13 9.56 -15.11 39.54
C ALA A 13 9.25 -13.67 39.10
N LEU A 14 8.94 -12.75 40.00
CA LEU A 14 8.73 -11.35 39.72
C LEU A 14 9.99 -10.65 39.20
N VAL A 15 11.17 -10.98 39.73
CA VAL A 15 12.44 -10.44 39.27
C VAL A 15 12.78 -10.93 37.85
N VAL A 16 12.55 -12.22 37.55
CA VAL A 16 12.72 -12.77 36.19
C VAL A 16 11.73 -12.14 35.22
N LEU A 17 10.51 -11.87 35.67
CA LEU A 17 9.49 -11.15 34.91
C LEU A 17 9.89 -9.71 34.60
N ALA A 18 10.39 -8.99 35.60
CA ALA A 18 10.81 -7.61 35.44
C ALA A 18 12.06 -7.50 34.55
N LEU A 19 13.01 -8.43 34.67
CA LEU A 19 14.19 -8.51 33.82
C LEU A 19 13.83 -8.91 32.40
N GLY A 20 12.89 -9.82 32.19
CA GLY A 20 12.38 -10.18 30.84
C GLY A 20 11.65 -9.02 30.17
N ALA A 21 10.87 -8.26 30.93
CA ALA A 21 10.20 -7.07 30.42
C ALA A 21 11.19 -5.95 30.09
N LEU A 22 12.21 -5.73 30.92
CA LEU A 22 13.27 -4.75 30.68
C LEU A 22 14.13 -5.12 29.46
N VAL A 23 14.43 -6.39 29.26
CA VAL A 23 15.15 -6.88 28.08
C VAL A 23 14.30 -6.74 26.84
N ALA A 24 12.99 -7.06 26.90
CA ALA A 24 12.08 -6.89 25.77
C ALA A 24 11.91 -5.40 25.37
N VAL A 25 11.80 -4.51 26.36
CA VAL A 25 11.74 -3.05 26.12
C VAL A 25 13.09 -2.53 25.62
N GLY A 26 14.21 -2.97 26.21
CA GLY A 26 15.55 -2.53 25.79
C GLY A 26 15.94 -3.01 24.39
N VAL A 27 15.54 -4.23 24.04
CA VAL A 27 15.73 -4.78 22.68
C VAL A 27 14.79 -4.09 21.69
N GLY A 28 13.55 -3.82 22.07
CA GLY A 28 12.61 -3.05 21.24
C GLY A 28 13.09 -1.62 20.97
N GLN A 29 13.66 -0.95 21.98
CA GLN A 29 14.23 0.39 21.81
C GLN A 29 15.59 0.39 21.07
N ALA A 30 16.41 -0.65 21.23
CA ALA A 30 17.69 -0.76 20.53
C ALA A 30 17.54 -1.18 19.07
N LEU A 31 16.47 -1.88 18.71
CA LEU A 31 16.12 -2.27 17.33
C LEU A 31 15.20 -1.23 16.65
N GLY A 32 14.63 -0.32 17.41
CA GLY A 32 13.81 0.78 16.91
C GLY A 32 14.68 1.89 16.32
N LEU A 33 15.33 1.61 15.22
CA LEU A 33 15.87 2.63 14.31
C LEU A 33 14.71 3.25 13.53
N SER A 34 13.73 3.81 14.24
CA SER A 34 12.70 4.61 13.60
C SER A 34 13.34 5.91 13.12
N TYR A 35 13.42 6.08 11.81
CA TYR A 35 13.64 7.37 11.21
C TYR A 35 12.36 8.19 11.47
N GLU A 36 12.50 9.34 12.11
CA GLU A 36 11.43 10.32 12.22
C GLU A 36 11.70 11.39 11.15
N PRO A 37 10.87 11.46 10.11
CA PRO A 37 11.01 12.48 9.10
C PRO A 37 10.76 13.87 9.69
N ALA A 38 11.36 14.88 9.10
CA ALA A 38 10.95 16.26 9.37
C ALA A 38 9.54 16.49 8.82
N ASP A 39 8.72 17.21 9.57
CA ASP A 39 7.41 17.63 9.08
C ASP A 39 7.60 18.48 7.81
N THR A 40 6.86 18.16 6.76
CA THR A 40 6.79 18.98 5.56
C THR A 40 5.56 19.87 5.67
N PRO A 41 5.73 21.19 5.74
CA PRO A 41 4.57 22.08 5.73
C PRO A 41 3.85 21.94 4.38
N PRO A 42 2.51 22.06 4.36
CA PRO A 42 1.77 22.06 3.11
C PRO A 42 2.26 23.17 2.18
N ALA A 43 2.21 22.94 0.88
CA ALA A 43 2.61 23.92 -0.11
C ALA A 43 1.79 25.21 0.05
N ALA A 44 2.48 26.34 -0.03
CA ALA A 44 1.81 27.63 0.05
C ALA A 44 1.07 27.89 -1.26
N VAL A 45 -0.25 28.04 -1.19
CA VAL A 45 -1.05 28.49 -2.35
C VAL A 45 -0.85 29.98 -2.51
N SER A 46 -0.17 30.38 -3.59
CA SER A 46 0.00 31.79 -3.94
C SER A 46 -1.32 32.38 -4.45
N ALA A 47 -1.50 33.69 -4.24
CA ALA A 47 -2.62 34.41 -4.87
C ALA A 47 -2.48 34.27 -6.40
N VAL A 48 -3.60 33.99 -7.07
CA VAL A 48 -3.62 33.87 -8.54
C VAL A 48 -3.37 35.26 -9.14
N ASP A 49 -2.25 35.40 -9.85
CA ASP A 49 -1.88 36.60 -10.62
C ASP A 49 -1.35 36.14 -11.99
N LEU A 50 -2.27 35.99 -12.93
CA LEU A 50 -1.92 35.50 -14.25
C LEU A 50 -1.30 36.60 -15.11
N ASP A 51 -0.23 36.28 -15.80
CA ASP A 51 0.40 37.15 -16.75
C ASP A 51 -0.59 37.66 -17.80
N PRO A 52 -0.48 38.94 -18.24
CA PRO A 52 -1.31 39.48 -19.33
C PRO A 52 -1.16 38.69 -20.63
N LEU A 53 -2.28 38.44 -21.31
CA LEU A 53 -2.25 37.75 -22.60
C LEU A 53 -1.47 38.55 -23.65
N VAL A 54 -0.57 37.83 -24.33
CA VAL A 54 0.18 38.37 -25.47
C VAL A 54 -0.54 37.98 -26.77
N PRO A 55 -0.67 38.89 -27.75
CA PRO A 55 -1.20 38.54 -29.06
C PRO A 55 -0.36 37.45 -29.73
N ALA A 56 -1.04 36.46 -30.31
CA ALA A 56 -0.37 35.43 -31.08
C ALA A 56 0.40 36.02 -32.26
N PRO A 57 1.61 35.52 -32.59
CA PRO A 57 2.40 35.98 -33.70
C PRO A 57 1.66 35.69 -35.02
N ALA A 58 1.76 36.62 -35.98
CA ALA A 58 1.21 36.41 -37.32
C ALA A 58 2.16 35.49 -38.10
N ILE A 59 1.82 34.21 -38.20
CA ILE A 59 2.56 33.18 -38.93
C ILE A 59 1.66 32.64 -40.04
N ALA A 60 1.95 32.95 -41.30
CA ALA A 60 1.24 32.39 -42.44
C ALA A 60 2.00 31.23 -43.11
N THR A 61 3.32 31.18 -42.85
CA THR A 61 4.19 30.14 -43.41
C THR A 61 5.17 29.61 -42.35
N ILE A 62 5.37 28.31 -42.33
CA ILE A 62 6.30 27.62 -41.47
C ILE A 62 7.24 26.78 -42.34
N ASP A 63 8.53 26.94 -42.15
CA ASP A 63 9.55 26.12 -42.81
C ASP A 63 10.30 25.28 -41.74
N VAL A 64 10.30 23.96 -41.91
CA VAL A 64 10.89 23.02 -40.97
C VAL A 64 11.89 22.08 -41.62
N PRO A 65 12.86 21.51 -40.85
CA PRO A 65 13.65 20.37 -41.30
C PRO A 65 12.79 19.17 -41.65
N ALA A 66 13.28 18.26 -42.47
CA ALA A 66 12.59 17.02 -42.77
C ALA A 66 12.58 16.11 -41.51
N GLY A 67 11.46 15.44 -41.22
CA GLY A 67 11.27 14.51 -40.11
C GLY A 67 9.86 14.52 -39.59
N GLU A 68 9.35 13.34 -39.22
CA GLU A 68 7.96 13.18 -38.74
C GLU A 68 7.74 13.90 -37.42
N GLN A 69 8.67 13.76 -36.47
CA GLN A 69 8.65 14.43 -35.17
C GLN A 69 8.48 15.96 -35.31
N VAL A 70 9.28 16.56 -36.17
CA VAL A 70 9.25 18.03 -36.39
C VAL A 70 8.00 18.45 -37.12
N ALA A 71 7.53 17.64 -38.10
CA ALA A 71 6.29 17.89 -38.82
C ALA A 71 5.07 17.85 -37.89
N LEU A 72 5.03 16.89 -36.98
CA LEU A 72 3.98 16.78 -35.95
C LEU A 72 3.99 17.98 -35.00
N ALA A 73 5.17 18.42 -34.57
CA ALA A 73 5.32 19.61 -33.73
C ALA A 73 4.93 20.92 -34.48
N ALA A 74 5.20 21.02 -35.78
CA ALA A 74 4.75 22.13 -36.60
C ALA A 74 3.22 22.13 -36.76
N SER A 75 2.59 20.97 -36.86
CA SER A 75 1.12 20.85 -36.84
C SER A 75 0.55 21.38 -35.51
N ALA A 76 1.20 21.12 -34.38
CA ALA A 76 0.76 21.65 -33.09
C ALA A 76 0.78 23.20 -33.04
N VAL A 77 1.73 23.86 -33.74
CA VAL A 77 1.77 25.32 -33.91
C VAL A 77 0.60 25.80 -34.79
N SER A 78 0.30 25.09 -35.89
CA SER A 78 -0.84 25.35 -36.73
C SER A 78 -2.17 25.28 -35.97
N ASP A 79 -2.33 24.22 -35.18
CA ASP A 79 -3.51 24.02 -34.34
C ASP A 79 -3.64 25.13 -33.26
N ALA A 80 -2.53 25.53 -32.64
CA ALA A 80 -2.49 26.61 -31.68
C ALA A 80 -2.95 27.98 -32.31
N LEU A 81 -2.47 28.30 -33.49
CA LEU A 81 -2.88 29.50 -34.20
C LEU A 81 -4.38 29.48 -34.57
N THR A 82 -4.85 28.32 -35.03
CA THR A 82 -6.27 28.12 -35.37
C THR A 82 -7.18 28.25 -34.15
N THR A 83 -6.78 27.69 -33.02
CA THR A 83 -7.48 27.85 -31.74
C THR A 83 -7.56 29.31 -31.29
N ARG A 84 -6.57 30.11 -31.63
CA ARG A 84 -6.54 31.56 -31.39
C ARG A 84 -7.28 32.40 -32.50
N GLY A 85 -8.00 31.72 -33.39
CA GLY A 85 -8.77 32.35 -34.42
C GLY A 85 -7.94 32.90 -35.63
N LEU A 86 -6.69 32.48 -35.77
CA LEU A 86 -5.83 32.82 -36.86
C LEU A 86 -5.90 31.76 -37.98
N PRO A 87 -5.62 32.12 -39.27
CA PRO A 87 -5.56 31.15 -40.34
C PRO A 87 -4.47 30.09 -40.10
N ALA A 88 -4.74 28.83 -40.46
CA ALA A 88 -3.74 27.78 -40.47
C ALA A 88 -2.58 28.14 -41.40
N PRO A 89 -1.32 28.08 -40.98
CA PRO A 89 -0.15 28.35 -41.78
C PRO A 89 0.10 27.23 -42.79
N THR A 90 0.77 27.60 -43.92
CA THR A 90 1.31 26.59 -44.82
C THR A 90 2.65 26.09 -44.30
N VAL A 91 2.78 24.76 -44.12
CA VAL A 91 4.03 24.12 -43.67
C VAL A 91 4.82 23.63 -44.87
N GLY A 92 6.05 24.10 -45.02
CA GLY A 92 7.01 23.67 -46.04
C GLY A 92 8.23 22.99 -45.40
N VAL A 93 9.04 22.33 -46.27
CA VAL A 93 10.26 21.64 -45.80
C VAL A 93 11.45 22.19 -46.58
N GLY A 94 12.40 22.82 -45.84
CA GLY A 94 13.69 23.25 -46.36
C GLY A 94 13.63 24.42 -47.39
N THR A 95 12.59 25.28 -47.34
CA THR A 95 12.44 26.40 -48.25
C THR A 95 13.22 27.63 -47.85
N GLY A 96 13.55 27.76 -46.55
CA GLY A 96 14.36 28.82 -45.96
C GLY A 96 13.77 30.23 -45.94
N ASP A 97 12.58 30.46 -46.45
CA ASP A 97 11.88 31.75 -46.50
C ASP A 97 10.44 31.65 -46.00
N ALA A 98 10.27 31.70 -44.68
CA ALA A 98 8.97 31.57 -43.98
C ALA A 98 8.86 32.59 -42.85
N ASP A 99 7.61 32.82 -42.34
CA ASP A 99 7.40 33.69 -41.19
C ASP A 99 7.96 33.06 -39.91
N LEU A 100 7.90 31.72 -39.81
CA LEU A 100 8.59 30.92 -38.84
C LEU A 100 9.53 29.93 -39.54
N THR A 101 10.82 30.07 -39.33
CA THR A 101 11.84 29.14 -39.86
C THR A 101 12.46 28.36 -38.70
N VAL A 102 12.49 27.01 -38.82
CA VAL A 102 13.19 26.13 -37.91
C VAL A 102 14.53 25.72 -38.49
N SER A 103 15.62 26.01 -37.79
CA SER A 103 16.97 25.80 -38.30
C SER A 103 17.78 24.91 -37.36
N LEU A 104 18.40 23.87 -37.90
CA LEU A 104 19.40 23.08 -37.18
C LEU A 104 20.73 23.80 -37.23
N VAL A 105 21.33 24.08 -36.06
CA VAL A 105 22.58 24.85 -35.92
C VAL A 105 23.58 24.03 -35.07
N PRO A 106 24.87 24.36 -35.07
CA PRO A 106 25.83 23.71 -34.19
C PRO A 106 25.40 23.79 -32.73
N PRO A 107 25.72 22.76 -31.90
CA PRO A 107 25.36 22.73 -30.50
C PRO A 107 25.76 23.99 -29.74
N PHE A 108 24.86 24.52 -28.91
CA PHE A 108 25.06 25.74 -28.09
C PHE A 108 24.83 25.45 -26.60
N THR A 109 24.34 24.26 -26.26
CA THR A 109 24.26 23.64 -24.93
C THR A 109 24.58 22.13 -25.04
N ASP A 110 24.61 21.43 -23.93
CA ASP A 110 24.81 19.97 -23.91
C ASP A 110 23.51 19.19 -24.09
N SER A 111 22.34 19.84 -24.03
CA SER A 111 21.01 19.20 -24.16
C SER A 111 20.61 19.07 -25.64
N ALA A 112 20.26 17.87 -26.06
CA ALA A 112 19.68 17.59 -27.37
C ALA A 112 18.31 18.26 -27.60
N GLU A 113 17.59 18.54 -26.50
CA GLU A 113 16.26 19.18 -26.53
C GLU A 113 16.34 20.71 -26.43
N ALA A 114 17.55 21.28 -26.36
CA ALA A 114 17.71 22.73 -26.29
C ALA A 114 17.29 23.43 -27.56
N TYR A 115 16.62 24.57 -27.39
CA TYR A 115 16.25 25.47 -28.46
C TYR A 115 16.40 26.93 -28.04
N ARG A 116 16.38 27.83 -29.03
CA ARG A 116 16.28 29.27 -28.80
C ARG A 116 15.45 29.92 -29.89
N VAL A 117 14.76 30.99 -29.52
CA VAL A 117 13.89 31.74 -30.47
C VAL A 117 14.50 33.10 -30.71
N ARG A 118 14.63 33.47 -31.98
CA ARG A 118 15.05 34.79 -32.43
C ARG A 118 13.89 35.52 -33.08
N THR A 119 13.72 36.79 -32.73
CA THR A 119 12.59 37.62 -33.15
C THR A 119 12.99 38.77 -34.07
N ALA A 120 14.26 38.86 -34.51
CA ALA A 120 14.79 39.95 -35.31
C ALA A 120 14.27 39.90 -36.75
N GLY A 121 13.07 40.46 -36.99
CA GLY A 121 12.41 40.61 -38.30
C GLY A 121 11.54 39.44 -38.71
N ARG A 122 11.92 38.20 -38.40
CA ARG A 122 11.14 36.96 -38.60
C ARG A 122 11.35 36.09 -37.35
N LEU A 123 10.44 35.13 -37.15
CA LEU A 123 10.59 34.17 -36.10
C LEU A 123 11.52 33.04 -36.56
N VAL A 124 12.67 32.89 -35.90
CA VAL A 124 13.59 31.78 -36.15
C VAL A 124 13.74 30.95 -34.92
N LEU A 125 13.38 29.67 -34.98
CA LEU A 125 13.63 28.69 -33.96
C LEU A 125 14.93 27.94 -34.33
N GLU A 126 15.96 28.08 -33.52
CA GLU A 126 17.23 27.39 -33.70
C GLU A 126 17.37 26.27 -32.67
N ALA A 127 17.76 25.07 -33.09
CA ALA A 127 18.07 23.90 -32.23
C ALA A 127 19.27 23.17 -32.80
N SER A 128 19.96 22.38 -31.96
CA SER A 128 21.10 21.57 -32.43
C SER A 128 20.64 20.24 -33.04
N GLU A 129 19.52 19.73 -32.59
CA GLU A 129 18.95 18.43 -32.98
C GLU A 129 17.45 18.53 -33.29
N THR A 130 16.90 17.48 -33.91
CA THR A 130 15.47 17.41 -34.23
C THR A 130 14.61 17.38 -32.95
N ALA A 131 15.10 16.78 -31.86
CA ALA A 131 14.43 16.78 -30.55
C ALA A 131 14.23 18.22 -30.05
N GLY A 132 15.26 19.05 -30.06
CA GLY A 132 15.19 20.46 -29.68
C GLY A 132 14.31 21.30 -30.61
N ALA A 133 14.32 20.99 -31.92
CA ALA A 133 13.41 21.64 -32.87
C ALA A 133 11.94 21.31 -32.56
N ALA A 134 11.63 20.06 -32.29
CA ALA A 134 10.28 19.65 -31.91
C ALA A 134 9.86 20.24 -30.54
N ALA A 135 10.73 20.14 -29.51
CA ALA A 135 10.48 20.74 -28.21
C ALA A 135 10.18 22.24 -28.30
N GLY A 136 11.00 22.97 -29.07
CA GLY A 136 10.79 24.40 -29.30
C GLY A 136 9.48 24.72 -30.02
N LEU A 137 9.06 23.91 -31.00
CA LEU A 137 7.78 24.06 -31.67
C LEU A 137 6.60 23.75 -30.74
N TYR A 138 6.67 22.69 -29.94
CA TYR A 138 5.64 22.39 -28.92
C TYR A 138 5.55 23.52 -27.88
N ALA A 139 6.69 24.00 -27.36
CA ALA A 139 6.71 25.13 -26.45
C ALA A 139 6.16 26.42 -27.07
N LEU A 140 6.41 26.67 -28.37
CA LEU A 140 5.81 27.78 -29.10
C LEU A 140 4.30 27.60 -29.23
N ALA A 141 3.82 26.39 -29.54
CA ALA A 141 2.40 26.08 -29.62
C ALA A 141 1.69 26.29 -28.29
N ASP A 142 2.32 25.84 -27.20
CA ASP A 142 1.82 26.03 -25.83
C ASP A 142 1.67 27.52 -25.50
N ARG A 143 2.70 28.32 -25.73
CA ARG A 143 2.68 29.76 -25.50
C ARG A 143 1.66 30.52 -26.39
N ILE A 144 1.47 30.06 -27.59
CA ILE A 144 0.42 30.63 -28.46
C ILE A 144 -0.97 30.31 -27.89
N ARG A 145 -1.23 29.08 -27.46
CA ARG A 145 -2.51 28.68 -26.87
C ARG A 145 -2.79 29.41 -25.57
N SER A 146 -1.83 29.41 -24.63
CA SER A 146 -1.96 30.09 -23.36
C SER A 146 -1.89 31.61 -23.42
N GLY A 147 -1.45 32.16 -24.54
CA GLY A 147 -1.21 33.61 -24.72
C GLY A 147 0.00 34.10 -23.91
N ALA A 148 0.93 33.22 -23.58
CA ALA A 148 2.16 33.57 -22.87
C ALA A 148 3.19 34.26 -23.80
N ALA A 149 4.10 35.04 -23.20
CA ALA A 149 5.17 35.71 -23.95
C ALA A 149 6.18 34.69 -24.50
N LEU A 150 6.78 35.00 -25.66
CA LEU A 150 7.89 34.22 -26.19
C LEU A 150 9.12 34.29 -25.24
N PRO A 151 10.03 33.32 -25.28
CA PRO A 151 11.29 33.40 -24.57
C PRO A 151 12.10 34.66 -24.97
N ALA A 152 12.97 35.12 -24.11
CA ALA A 152 13.85 36.23 -24.40
C ALA A 152 14.66 35.95 -25.67
N ASP A 153 14.79 37.00 -26.54
CA ASP A 153 15.42 36.86 -27.86
C ASP A 153 16.81 36.20 -27.78
N GLY A 154 16.95 35.06 -28.43
CA GLY A 154 18.19 34.29 -28.50
C GLY A 154 18.63 33.61 -27.18
N ALA A 155 17.85 33.68 -26.12
CA ALA A 155 18.10 32.88 -24.90
C ALA A 155 17.95 31.40 -25.20
N ALA A 156 18.90 30.61 -24.69
CA ALA A 156 18.76 29.15 -24.72
C ALA A 156 17.70 28.71 -23.71
N VAL A 157 16.83 27.79 -24.13
CA VAL A 157 15.83 27.11 -23.32
C VAL A 157 16.13 25.62 -23.39
N GLU A 158 16.31 25.01 -22.25
CA GLU A 158 16.58 23.59 -22.12
C GLU A 158 15.92 23.04 -20.85
N PRO A 159 15.55 21.75 -20.84
CA PRO A 159 14.92 21.17 -19.66
C PRO A 159 15.92 21.11 -18.48
N ARG A 160 15.44 21.43 -17.28
CA ARG A 160 16.23 21.27 -16.06
C ARG A 160 16.43 19.78 -15.72
N LEU A 161 15.43 18.94 -15.98
CA LEU A 161 15.48 17.50 -15.81
C LEU A 161 15.50 16.80 -17.17
N GLY A 162 16.51 15.97 -17.38
CA GLY A 162 16.76 15.31 -18.67
C GLY A 162 15.73 14.23 -19.00
N LEU A 163 15.22 13.51 -18.02
CA LEU A 163 14.31 12.40 -18.21
C LEU A 163 12.91 12.74 -17.63
N ARG A 164 11.91 12.73 -18.48
CA ARG A 164 10.53 13.09 -18.13
C ARG A 164 9.60 12.01 -18.66
N LEU A 165 9.28 11.07 -17.78
CA LEU A 165 8.52 9.87 -18.12
C LEU A 165 7.04 10.03 -17.77
N VAL A 166 6.20 9.46 -18.62
CA VAL A 166 4.77 9.23 -18.36
C VAL A 166 4.48 7.75 -18.56
N ASP A 167 3.56 7.18 -17.79
CA ASP A 167 3.13 5.82 -18.04
C ASP A 167 2.12 5.74 -19.20
N SER A 168 1.93 4.54 -19.73
CA SER A 168 0.96 4.32 -20.82
C SER A 168 -0.50 4.46 -20.37
N GLY A 169 -0.74 4.64 -19.10
CA GLY A 169 -2.08 4.79 -18.54
C GLY A 169 -2.95 3.56 -18.78
N SER A 170 -4.22 3.80 -19.07
CA SER A 170 -5.16 2.73 -19.44
C SER A 170 -5.53 2.81 -20.91
N VAL A 171 -4.57 3.08 -21.78
CA VAL A 171 -4.74 2.96 -23.23
C VAL A 171 -5.29 1.56 -23.54
N GLY A 172 -6.31 1.49 -24.38
CA GLY A 172 -6.98 0.22 -24.72
C GLY A 172 -7.97 -0.30 -23.69
N ARG A 173 -8.19 0.39 -22.59
CA ARG A 173 -9.14 -0.02 -21.57
C ARG A 173 -10.54 0.57 -21.84
N GLU A 174 -11.56 -0.27 -21.77
CA GLU A 174 -12.94 0.19 -21.80
C GLU A 174 -13.50 0.40 -20.39
N ALA A 175 -14.24 1.49 -20.20
CA ALA A 175 -14.99 1.71 -18.98
C ALA A 175 -16.19 0.76 -18.94
N ASP A 176 -16.23 -0.15 -17.96
CA ASP A 176 -17.35 -1.06 -17.72
C ASP A 176 -18.08 -0.66 -16.44
N PRO A 177 -19.35 -0.21 -16.51
CA PRO A 177 -20.12 0.13 -15.31
C PRO A 177 -20.26 -1.03 -14.33
N ALA A 178 -20.25 -2.27 -14.79
CA ALA A 178 -20.32 -3.44 -13.94
C ALA A 178 -19.04 -3.61 -13.10
N ALA A 179 -17.89 -3.22 -13.61
CA ALA A 179 -16.63 -3.27 -12.89
C ALA A 179 -16.63 -2.32 -11.67
N PHE A 180 -17.31 -1.15 -11.76
CA PHE A 180 -17.46 -0.25 -10.62
C PHE A 180 -18.27 -0.87 -9.47
N ALA A 181 -19.20 -1.76 -9.76
CA ALA A 181 -20.03 -2.41 -8.76
C ALA A 181 -19.32 -3.59 -8.07
N THR A 182 -18.43 -4.28 -8.76
CA THR A 182 -17.75 -5.48 -8.25
C THR A 182 -16.48 -5.18 -7.46
N GLY A 183 -15.95 -3.99 -7.64
CA GLY A 183 -14.77 -3.56 -6.91
C GLY A 183 -13.56 -4.45 -7.11
N THR A 184 -13.31 -4.87 -8.27
CA THR A 184 -12.04 -5.45 -8.65
C THR A 184 -11.01 -4.35 -8.87
N ASP A 185 -10.06 -4.55 -8.42
CA ASP A 185 -8.88 -4.20 -8.02
C ASP A 185 -7.85 -3.67 -9.01
N TYR A 186 -6.87 -3.13 -8.46
CA TYR A 186 -5.58 -2.71 -8.92
C TYR A 186 -5.39 -2.80 -10.41
N SER A 187 -5.13 -1.68 -10.99
CA SER A 187 -4.56 -1.62 -12.27
C SER A 187 -3.28 -2.43 -12.30
N LEU A 188 -3.30 -3.39 -13.11
CA LEU A 188 -2.13 -4.16 -13.40
C LEU A 188 -1.33 -3.40 -14.46
N ASN A 189 -0.02 -3.51 -14.39
CA ASN A 189 0.88 -2.93 -15.36
C ASN A 189 0.65 -3.42 -16.79
N THR A 190 -0.21 -4.40 -16.97
CA THR A 190 -0.54 -5.05 -18.24
C THR A 190 -1.85 -4.59 -18.86
N ASP A 191 -2.53 -3.62 -18.27
CA ASP A 191 -3.85 -3.20 -18.74
C ASP A 191 -3.85 -2.76 -20.20
N VAL A 192 -2.76 -2.16 -20.68
CA VAL A 192 -2.62 -1.74 -22.08
C VAL A 192 -2.78 -2.90 -23.06
N VAL A 193 -2.23 -4.05 -22.75
CA VAL A 193 -2.22 -5.21 -23.64
C VAL A 193 -3.32 -6.23 -23.31
N ALA A 194 -3.87 -6.17 -22.10
CA ALA A 194 -4.76 -7.23 -21.59
C ALA A 194 -6.01 -7.43 -22.44
N GLY A 195 -6.57 -6.36 -23.00
CA GLY A 195 -7.75 -6.44 -23.87
C GLY A 195 -7.53 -7.16 -25.20
N ALA A 196 -6.29 -7.18 -25.69
CA ALA A 196 -5.94 -7.82 -26.95
C ALA A 196 -5.48 -9.28 -26.79
N VAL A 197 -5.24 -9.73 -25.56
CA VAL A 197 -4.71 -11.06 -25.28
C VAL A 197 -5.80 -12.13 -25.38
N LEU A 198 -5.57 -13.17 -26.21
CA LEU A 198 -6.46 -14.30 -26.37
C LEU A 198 -5.91 -15.56 -25.67
N PRO A 199 -6.79 -16.40 -25.10
CA PRO A 199 -6.36 -17.64 -24.42
C PRO A 199 -5.86 -18.73 -25.40
N GLU A 200 -6.22 -18.63 -26.68
CA GLU A 200 -5.88 -19.58 -27.75
C GLU A 200 -5.38 -18.85 -28.99
N ALA A 201 -4.70 -19.55 -29.88
CA ALA A 201 -4.24 -18.99 -31.14
C ALA A 201 -5.40 -18.30 -31.91
N PRO A 202 -5.16 -17.10 -32.46
CA PRO A 202 -3.87 -16.49 -32.80
C PRO A 202 -3.14 -15.74 -31.65
N TRP A 203 -3.55 -15.87 -30.42
CA TRP A 203 -3.00 -15.34 -29.18
C TRP A 203 -3.23 -13.84 -28.96
N VAL A 204 -3.39 -13.09 -30.05
CA VAL A 204 -3.63 -11.63 -30.01
C VAL A 204 -4.79 -11.30 -30.94
N ASP A 205 -5.69 -10.45 -30.48
CA ASP A 205 -6.78 -9.87 -31.27
C ASP A 205 -6.27 -8.62 -32.00
N GLN A 206 -6.08 -8.71 -33.31
CA GLN A 206 -5.51 -7.62 -34.11
C GLN A 206 -6.43 -6.40 -34.19
N ASP A 207 -7.75 -6.58 -34.17
CA ASP A 207 -8.69 -5.45 -34.22
C ASP A 207 -8.55 -4.60 -32.93
N VAL A 208 -8.33 -5.26 -31.79
CA VAL A 208 -8.08 -4.58 -30.50
C VAL A 208 -6.69 -3.93 -30.48
N VAL A 209 -5.66 -4.57 -31.04
CA VAL A 209 -4.32 -3.98 -31.18
C VAL A 209 -4.37 -2.69 -32.01
N ASP A 210 -5.09 -2.68 -33.13
CA ASP A 210 -5.23 -1.50 -33.97
C ASP A 210 -5.90 -0.34 -33.22
N GLU A 211 -6.87 -0.65 -32.35
CA GLU A 211 -7.49 0.33 -31.48
C GLU A 211 -6.51 0.87 -30.41
N ILE A 212 -5.74 -0.02 -29.80
CA ILE A 212 -4.69 0.33 -28.84
C ILE A 212 -3.62 1.19 -29.52
N ASP A 213 -3.16 0.84 -30.72
CA ASP A 213 -2.18 1.64 -31.47
C ASP A 213 -2.68 3.08 -31.69
N ALA A 214 -3.94 3.23 -32.10
CA ALA A 214 -4.52 4.56 -32.30
C ALA A 214 -4.54 5.38 -30.99
N GLN A 215 -4.89 4.77 -29.88
CA GLN A 215 -4.91 5.43 -28.56
C GLN A 215 -3.49 5.71 -28.05
N PHE A 216 -2.55 4.79 -28.24
CA PHE A 216 -1.16 4.96 -27.85
C PHE A 216 -0.48 6.10 -28.62
N ARG A 217 -0.76 6.23 -29.93
CA ARG A 217 -0.31 7.38 -30.71
C ARG A 217 -0.85 8.70 -30.18
N GLN A 218 -2.11 8.74 -29.74
CA GLN A 218 -2.69 9.93 -29.10
C GLN A 218 -1.97 10.25 -27.78
N LEU A 219 -1.69 9.24 -26.96
CA LEU A 219 -0.90 9.38 -25.72
C LEU A 219 0.47 10.01 -26.01
N VAL A 220 1.24 9.42 -26.93
CA VAL A 220 2.58 9.89 -27.28
C VAL A 220 2.54 11.34 -27.76
N GLN A 221 1.63 11.67 -28.66
CA GLN A 221 1.48 13.02 -29.19
C GLN A 221 1.08 14.03 -28.11
N HIS A 222 0.21 13.62 -27.17
CA HIS A 222 -0.22 14.46 -26.07
C HIS A 222 0.92 14.68 -25.06
N ALA A 223 1.64 13.62 -24.72
CA ALA A 223 2.79 13.69 -23.82
C ALA A 223 3.91 14.59 -24.36
N LEU A 224 4.23 14.48 -25.66
CA LEU A 224 5.20 15.36 -26.33
C LEU A 224 4.78 16.84 -26.30
N ARG A 225 3.48 17.12 -26.44
CA ARG A 225 2.94 18.49 -26.33
C ARG A 225 3.14 19.09 -24.95
N HIS A 226 3.07 18.27 -23.90
CA HIS A 226 3.32 18.68 -22.52
C HIS A 226 4.81 18.81 -22.19
N GLY A 227 5.68 18.16 -22.98
CA GLY A 227 7.13 18.20 -22.80
C GLY A 227 7.73 16.95 -22.18
N TYR A 228 7.01 15.83 -22.15
CA TYR A 228 7.59 14.51 -21.83
C TYR A 228 8.50 14.04 -22.97
N ASN A 229 9.50 13.23 -22.60
CA ASN A 229 10.43 12.62 -23.57
C ASN A 229 10.61 11.12 -23.35
N GLY A 230 9.73 10.48 -22.58
CA GLY A 230 9.76 9.04 -22.43
C GLY A 230 8.43 8.49 -21.96
N VAL A 231 8.17 7.22 -22.29
CA VAL A 231 6.97 6.48 -21.92
C VAL A 231 7.34 5.16 -21.26
N VAL A 232 6.56 4.82 -20.24
CA VAL A 232 6.68 3.53 -19.55
C VAL A 232 5.49 2.66 -19.96
N VAL A 233 5.77 1.49 -20.53
CA VAL A 233 4.78 0.51 -20.97
C VAL A 233 4.96 -0.80 -20.21
N PRO A 234 3.90 -1.58 -19.99
CA PRO A 234 4.00 -2.81 -19.21
C PRO A 234 4.63 -3.96 -20.00
N GLY A 235 5.32 -4.85 -19.28
CA GLY A 235 5.67 -6.16 -19.77
C GLY A 235 7.14 -6.55 -19.59
N PHE A 236 7.36 -7.83 -19.66
CA PHE A 236 8.64 -8.51 -19.77
C PHE A 236 8.42 -9.95 -20.23
N LEU A 237 7.74 -10.78 -19.42
CA LEU A 237 7.52 -12.19 -19.72
C LEU A 237 6.68 -12.42 -20.99
N GLU A 238 5.86 -11.45 -21.34
CA GLU A 238 5.00 -11.47 -22.53
C GLU A 238 5.78 -11.47 -23.83
N TYR A 239 7.02 -10.98 -23.80
CA TYR A 239 7.83 -10.71 -25.00
C TYR A 239 9.06 -11.61 -25.11
N VAL A 240 9.28 -12.53 -24.17
CA VAL A 240 10.49 -13.37 -24.13
C VAL A 240 10.18 -14.85 -24.14
N THR A 241 10.99 -15.60 -24.85
CA THR A 241 10.91 -17.05 -24.98
C THR A 241 11.98 -17.79 -24.18
N PHE A 242 12.95 -17.05 -23.63
CA PHE A 242 14.15 -17.58 -22.98
C PHE A 242 14.99 -18.47 -23.92
N SER A 243 15.00 -18.14 -25.22
CA SER A 243 15.74 -18.88 -26.26
C SER A 243 17.26 -18.94 -26.01
N GLY A 244 17.81 -18.01 -25.21
CA GLY A 244 19.20 -18.00 -24.79
C GLY A 244 19.56 -18.96 -23.67
N VAL A 245 18.59 -19.71 -23.12
CA VAL A 245 18.82 -20.68 -22.03
C VAL A 245 19.05 -22.07 -22.59
N GLY A 246 20.24 -22.66 -22.35
CA GLY A 246 20.55 -24.01 -22.78
C GLY A 246 20.51 -24.20 -24.30
N ASP A 247 19.67 -25.10 -24.78
CA ASP A 247 19.43 -25.33 -26.22
C ASP A 247 18.25 -24.49 -26.79
N GLY A 248 17.72 -23.55 -25.97
CA GLY A 248 16.59 -22.70 -26.34
C GLY A 248 15.21 -23.26 -26.01
N HIS A 249 15.13 -24.51 -25.55
CA HIS A 249 13.87 -25.18 -25.23
C HIS A 249 13.77 -25.68 -23.79
N GLU A 250 14.70 -25.25 -22.94
CA GLU A 250 14.76 -25.74 -21.56
C GLU A 250 13.71 -25.07 -20.65
N VAL A 251 13.43 -23.77 -20.84
CA VAL A 251 12.41 -23.04 -20.09
C VAL A 251 11.03 -23.34 -20.67
N TYR A 252 10.85 -23.07 -21.95
CA TYR A 252 9.67 -23.41 -22.72
C TYR A 252 9.96 -24.52 -23.70
N PRO A 253 9.49 -25.78 -23.46
CA PRO A 253 9.70 -26.90 -24.36
C PRO A 253 9.14 -26.64 -25.76
N GLU A 254 9.66 -27.37 -26.75
CA GLU A 254 9.18 -27.28 -28.12
C GLU A 254 7.66 -27.51 -28.20
N GLY A 255 6.95 -26.52 -28.78
CA GLY A 255 5.49 -26.54 -28.88
C GLY A 255 4.76 -26.00 -27.63
N ASP A 256 5.48 -25.47 -26.63
CA ASP A 256 4.86 -24.78 -25.51
C ASP A 256 4.18 -23.49 -26.02
N PRO A 257 2.94 -23.22 -25.63
CA PRO A 257 2.20 -22.06 -26.10
C PRO A 257 2.86 -20.72 -25.74
N HIS A 258 3.69 -20.65 -24.70
CA HIS A 258 4.37 -19.41 -24.33
C HIS A 258 5.31 -18.89 -25.42
N VAL A 259 5.94 -19.77 -26.20
CA VAL A 259 6.79 -19.36 -27.33
C VAL A 259 5.97 -18.64 -28.40
N ALA A 260 4.91 -19.29 -28.88
CA ALA A 260 4.06 -18.71 -29.90
C ALA A 260 3.31 -17.44 -29.42
N ARG A 261 3.00 -17.36 -28.11
CA ARG A 261 2.43 -16.16 -27.49
C ARG A 261 3.42 -15.00 -27.50
N ALA A 262 4.66 -15.22 -27.04
CA ALA A 262 5.67 -14.19 -27.00
C ALA A 262 5.99 -13.66 -28.40
N GLU A 263 6.11 -14.54 -29.38
CA GLU A 263 6.28 -14.16 -30.79
C GLU A 263 5.12 -13.29 -31.31
N ALA A 264 3.87 -13.70 -31.00
CA ALA A 264 2.67 -12.94 -31.40
C ALA A 264 2.61 -11.57 -30.71
N MET A 265 3.01 -11.47 -29.44
CA MET A 265 3.06 -10.22 -28.69
C MET A 265 4.13 -9.26 -29.24
N VAL A 266 5.32 -9.76 -29.55
CA VAL A 266 6.38 -8.94 -30.16
C VAL A 266 5.95 -8.46 -31.55
N GLU A 267 5.32 -9.32 -32.37
CA GLU A 267 4.82 -8.96 -33.70
C GLU A 267 3.73 -7.87 -33.62
N ALA A 268 2.79 -8.02 -32.67
CA ALA A 268 1.65 -7.11 -32.53
C ALA A 268 2.04 -5.77 -31.87
N PHE A 269 2.72 -5.82 -30.73
CA PHE A 269 2.98 -4.62 -29.90
C PHE A 269 4.34 -3.98 -30.15
N GLY A 270 5.30 -4.68 -30.74
CA GLY A 270 6.58 -4.10 -31.11
C GLY A 270 6.43 -2.82 -31.94
N PRO A 271 5.68 -2.82 -33.05
CA PRO A 271 5.44 -1.62 -33.86
C PRO A 271 4.67 -0.51 -33.11
N VAL A 272 3.74 -0.89 -32.21
CA VAL A 272 2.98 0.09 -31.42
C VAL A 272 3.91 0.89 -30.52
N PHE A 273 4.75 0.21 -29.75
CA PHE A 273 5.66 0.89 -28.82
C PHE A 273 6.84 1.56 -29.51
N ALA A 274 7.31 1.02 -30.64
CA ALA A 274 8.36 1.63 -31.46
C ALA A 274 7.96 3.03 -31.98
N TYR A 275 6.65 3.29 -32.14
CA TYR A 275 6.17 4.63 -32.53
C TYR A 275 6.65 5.72 -31.54
N ALA A 276 6.71 5.44 -30.25
CA ALA A 276 7.20 6.42 -29.29
C ALA A 276 8.67 6.77 -29.54
N GLN A 277 9.52 5.78 -29.84
CA GLN A 277 10.92 5.98 -30.20
C GLN A 277 11.07 6.73 -31.53
N ASP A 278 10.23 6.40 -32.52
CA ASP A 278 10.22 7.12 -33.81
C ASP A 278 9.88 8.61 -33.63
N MET A 279 9.07 8.95 -32.62
CA MET A 279 8.75 10.32 -32.22
C MET A 279 9.79 10.96 -31.30
N GLY A 280 10.88 10.28 -30.98
CA GLY A 280 11.99 10.79 -30.17
C GLY A 280 11.79 10.61 -28.66
N MET A 281 10.90 9.73 -28.23
CA MET A 281 10.72 9.39 -26.82
C MET A 281 11.53 8.15 -26.44
N HIS A 282 11.99 8.11 -25.21
CA HIS A 282 12.52 6.89 -24.59
C HIS A 282 11.38 5.91 -24.30
N VAL A 283 11.67 4.62 -24.38
CA VAL A 283 10.70 3.55 -24.11
C VAL A 283 11.26 2.61 -23.01
N TYR A 284 10.56 2.52 -21.89
CA TYR A 284 10.91 1.60 -20.82
C TYR A 284 9.79 0.60 -20.61
N LEU A 285 10.17 -0.70 -20.44
CA LEU A 285 9.22 -1.73 -20.02
C LEU A 285 9.19 -1.82 -18.51
N LEU A 286 8.00 -1.95 -17.92
CA LEU A 286 7.80 -2.05 -16.47
C LEU A 286 7.36 -3.47 -16.08
N THR A 287 8.05 -4.05 -15.13
CA THR A 287 7.67 -5.35 -14.54
C THR A 287 7.95 -5.44 -13.06
N ASP A 288 7.27 -6.37 -12.39
CA ASP A 288 7.53 -6.73 -11.00
C ASP A 288 8.45 -7.95 -10.92
N MET A 289 9.53 -7.85 -10.17
CA MET A 289 10.42 -8.98 -9.89
C MET A 289 10.08 -9.61 -8.52
N LEU A 290 9.92 -10.92 -8.43
CA LEU A 290 10.33 -11.92 -9.42
C LEU A 290 9.11 -12.34 -10.27
N ALA A 291 9.10 -11.94 -11.52
CA ALA A 291 8.05 -12.37 -12.45
C ALA A 291 8.28 -13.82 -12.89
N VAL A 292 7.26 -14.66 -12.86
CA VAL A 292 7.33 -16.09 -13.24
C VAL A 292 6.13 -16.52 -14.06
N SER A 293 6.37 -17.46 -14.97
CA SER A 293 5.34 -18.30 -15.58
C SER A 293 5.43 -19.72 -15.01
N PRO A 294 4.38 -20.54 -15.06
CA PRO A 294 4.45 -21.90 -14.54
C PRO A 294 5.59 -22.75 -15.14
N PRO A 295 5.90 -22.71 -16.46
CA PRO A 295 7.05 -23.43 -16.99
C PRO A 295 8.39 -22.87 -16.50
N LEU A 296 8.53 -21.54 -16.39
CA LEU A 296 9.75 -20.92 -15.87
C LEU A 296 9.97 -21.30 -14.40
N GLU A 297 8.94 -21.24 -13.57
CA GLU A 297 9.03 -21.66 -12.16
C GLU A 297 9.44 -23.14 -12.06
N ALA A 298 8.83 -24.01 -12.86
CA ALA A 298 9.20 -25.42 -12.91
C ALA A 298 10.63 -25.66 -13.42
N TYR A 299 11.14 -24.86 -14.34
CA TYR A 299 12.51 -24.89 -14.77
C TYR A 299 13.46 -24.50 -13.63
N LEU A 300 13.20 -23.38 -12.95
CA LEU A 300 13.99 -22.90 -11.82
C LEU A 300 14.00 -23.91 -10.66
N GLU A 301 12.88 -24.55 -10.37
CA GLU A 301 12.82 -25.61 -9.36
C GLU A 301 13.73 -26.80 -9.69
N ARG A 302 13.80 -27.19 -10.97
CA ARG A 302 14.61 -28.34 -11.39
C ARG A 302 16.10 -28.06 -11.47
N THR A 303 16.48 -26.83 -11.86
CA THR A 303 17.86 -26.49 -12.23
C THR A 303 18.58 -25.69 -11.16
N VAL A 304 17.87 -24.82 -10.45
CA VAL A 304 18.41 -23.96 -9.39
C VAL A 304 18.00 -24.46 -8.00
N GLY A 305 17.00 -25.33 -7.93
CA GLY A 305 16.48 -25.85 -6.66
C GLY A 305 15.42 -24.99 -6.02
N GLY A 306 14.79 -24.09 -6.78
CA GLY A 306 13.69 -23.22 -6.37
C GLY A 306 13.96 -21.74 -6.70
N LEU A 307 13.20 -20.85 -6.05
CA LEU A 307 13.36 -19.41 -6.20
C LEU A 307 14.40 -18.86 -5.19
N ASP A 308 15.63 -19.37 -5.26
CA ASP A 308 16.73 -18.83 -4.47
C ASP A 308 17.29 -17.58 -5.16
N VAL A 309 16.80 -16.42 -4.78
CA VAL A 309 17.16 -15.13 -5.38
C VAL A 309 18.56 -14.63 -4.98
N ASP A 310 19.24 -15.32 -4.09
CA ASP A 310 20.65 -15.10 -3.80
C ASP A 310 21.57 -15.97 -4.70
N ASP A 311 21.02 -16.94 -5.46
CA ASP A 311 21.78 -17.78 -6.39
C ASP A 311 21.97 -17.08 -7.75
N PRO A 312 23.22 -16.81 -8.20
CA PRO A 312 23.47 -16.23 -9.53
C PRO A 312 22.92 -17.06 -10.68
N ALA A 313 22.75 -18.38 -10.52
CA ALA A 313 22.18 -19.24 -11.55
C ALA A 313 20.72 -18.90 -11.87
N LEU A 314 19.93 -18.43 -10.88
CA LEU A 314 18.60 -17.93 -11.11
C LEU A 314 18.64 -16.70 -12.02
N TRP A 315 19.49 -15.73 -11.68
CA TRP A 315 19.56 -14.48 -12.43
C TRP A 315 20.10 -14.66 -13.83
N SER A 316 20.95 -15.68 -14.09
CA SER A 316 21.43 -15.97 -15.45
C SER A 316 20.28 -16.30 -16.43
N VAL A 317 19.17 -16.85 -15.93
CA VAL A 317 17.98 -17.10 -16.74
C VAL A 317 17.29 -15.79 -17.11
N TYR A 318 17.13 -14.85 -16.14
CA TYR A 318 16.57 -13.54 -16.40
C TYR A 318 17.47 -12.67 -17.28
N GLN A 319 18.78 -12.80 -17.16
CA GLN A 319 19.75 -12.15 -18.06
C GLN A 319 19.56 -12.61 -19.51
N ALA A 320 19.35 -13.90 -19.74
CA ALA A 320 19.08 -14.43 -21.08
C ALA A 320 17.77 -13.87 -21.64
N GLY A 321 16.68 -13.84 -20.83
CA GLY A 321 15.42 -13.22 -21.23
C GLY A 321 15.54 -11.72 -21.51
N LEU A 322 16.31 -11.00 -20.70
CA LEU A 322 16.51 -9.56 -20.89
C LEU A 322 17.34 -9.26 -22.15
N SER A 323 18.38 -10.07 -22.44
CA SER A 323 19.13 -9.98 -23.70
C SER A 323 18.21 -10.22 -24.90
N GLU A 324 17.38 -11.27 -24.86
CA GLU A 324 16.41 -11.57 -25.90
C GLU A 324 15.43 -10.41 -26.11
N LEU A 325 14.94 -9.79 -25.03
CA LEU A 325 14.07 -8.62 -25.13
C LEU A 325 14.75 -7.48 -25.87
N PHE A 326 15.96 -7.11 -25.52
CA PHE A 326 16.68 -6.01 -26.16
C PHE A 326 17.06 -6.31 -27.61
N GLU A 327 17.22 -7.60 -27.97
CA GLU A 327 17.46 -8.02 -29.35
C GLU A 327 16.19 -8.01 -30.20
N SER A 328 15.05 -8.46 -29.65
CA SER A 328 13.76 -8.53 -30.35
C SER A 328 13.06 -7.17 -30.44
N MET A 329 13.25 -6.31 -29.44
CA MET A 329 12.67 -4.96 -29.37
C MET A 329 13.79 -3.90 -29.18
N PRO A 330 14.60 -3.62 -30.21
CA PRO A 330 15.81 -2.78 -30.10
C PRO A 330 15.53 -1.30 -29.82
N PHE A 331 14.27 -0.89 -29.92
CA PHE A 331 13.81 0.45 -29.55
C PHE A 331 13.60 0.65 -28.05
N VAL A 332 13.64 -0.42 -27.23
CA VAL A 332 13.51 -0.34 -25.79
C VAL A 332 14.79 0.17 -25.16
N ASP A 333 14.73 1.30 -24.46
CA ASP A 333 15.87 1.93 -23.80
C ASP A 333 16.26 1.25 -22.48
N GLY A 334 15.32 0.56 -21.84
CA GLY A 334 15.61 -0.14 -20.59
C GLY A 334 14.43 -0.84 -19.95
N LEU A 335 14.70 -1.44 -18.80
CA LEU A 335 13.71 -2.13 -17.98
C LEU A 335 13.51 -1.40 -16.66
N MET A 336 12.27 -1.05 -16.34
CA MET A 336 11.88 -0.54 -15.04
C MET A 336 11.42 -1.71 -14.16
N VAL A 337 12.05 -1.89 -13.00
CA VAL A 337 11.77 -3.03 -12.12
C VAL A 337 11.35 -2.57 -10.73
N ARG A 338 10.38 -3.28 -10.17
CA ARG A 338 9.94 -3.16 -8.79
C ARG A 338 10.10 -4.54 -8.11
N VAL A 339 10.36 -4.58 -6.81
CA VAL A 339 10.43 -5.84 -6.06
C VAL A 339 9.05 -6.34 -5.61
N GLY A 340 8.03 -5.84 -6.23
CA GLY A 340 6.70 -6.39 -6.36
C GLY A 340 5.83 -6.42 -5.13
N GLU A 341 4.55 -6.47 -5.37
CA GLU A 341 3.53 -6.70 -4.37
C GLU A 341 3.14 -8.19 -4.26
N GLY A 342 3.59 -8.99 -5.21
CA GLY A 342 3.26 -10.40 -5.31
C GLY A 342 1.85 -10.65 -5.84
N GLY A 343 1.62 -11.83 -6.41
CA GLY A 343 0.31 -12.22 -6.90
C GLY A 343 0.22 -12.32 -8.42
N ALA A 344 -0.99 -12.43 -8.94
CA ALA A 344 -1.25 -12.47 -10.36
C ALA A 344 -1.08 -11.05 -10.94
N VAL A 345 -0.02 -10.86 -11.70
CA VAL A 345 0.29 -9.57 -12.34
C VAL A 345 -0.39 -9.46 -13.70
N TYR A 346 -0.63 -10.61 -14.34
CA TYR A 346 -1.17 -10.69 -15.68
C TYR A 346 -2.47 -11.46 -15.67
N GLN A 347 -3.52 -10.87 -16.21
CA GLN A 347 -4.81 -11.53 -16.39
C GLN A 347 -4.87 -12.30 -17.73
N ALA A 348 -6.02 -12.78 -18.11
CA ALA A 348 -6.31 -13.44 -19.38
C ALA A 348 -5.72 -14.85 -19.58
N GLY A 349 -5.55 -15.64 -18.52
CA GLY A 349 -5.28 -17.08 -18.61
C GLY A 349 -3.87 -17.47 -19.05
N TRP A 350 -2.92 -16.55 -18.95
CA TRP A 350 -1.51 -16.85 -19.21
C TRP A 350 -0.76 -17.30 -17.96
N ASP A 351 -1.39 -17.24 -16.81
CA ASP A 351 -0.87 -17.70 -15.50
C ASP A 351 0.48 -17.07 -15.10
N PHE A 352 0.77 -15.85 -15.58
CA PHE A 352 1.91 -15.09 -15.14
C PHE A 352 1.66 -14.56 -13.73
N SER A 353 2.69 -14.51 -12.93
CA SER A 353 2.60 -13.99 -11.58
C SER A 353 3.93 -13.42 -11.10
N SER A 354 3.88 -12.55 -10.10
CA SER A 354 5.07 -12.09 -9.41
C SER A 354 5.17 -12.73 -8.03
N ARG A 355 6.41 -13.02 -7.59
CA ARG A 355 6.72 -13.61 -6.29
C ARG A 355 7.44 -12.61 -5.42
N LEU A 356 6.98 -12.43 -4.19
CA LEU A 356 7.70 -11.65 -3.17
C LEU A 356 8.93 -12.42 -2.67
N ALA A 357 9.93 -12.55 -3.52
CA ALA A 357 11.16 -13.29 -3.23
C ALA A 357 12.34 -12.36 -2.92
N VAL A 358 12.42 -11.19 -3.59
CA VAL A 358 13.51 -10.21 -3.44
C VAL A 358 13.23 -9.32 -2.24
N THR A 359 13.52 -9.81 -1.04
CA THR A 359 13.12 -9.18 0.23
C THR A 359 14.29 -8.89 1.18
N SER A 360 15.52 -9.09 0.73
CA SER A 360 16.75 -8.85 1.50
C SER A 360 17.69 -7.91 0.76
N GLN A 361 18.64 -7.32 1.49
CA GLN A 361 19.71 -6.51 0.88
C GLN A 361 20.50 -7.32 -0.16
N SER A 362 20.90 -8.55 0.16
CA SER A 362 21.66 -9.40 -0.76
C SER A 362 20.88 -9.75 -2.02
N SER A 363 19.59 -10.04 -1.89
CA SER A 363 18.74 -10.39 -3.05
C SER A 363 18.50 -9.21 -3.98
N VAL A 364 18.28 -7.98 -3.43
CA VAL A 364 18.18 -6.77 -4.27
C VAL A 364 19.48 -6.51 -5.00
N GLN A 365 20.62 -6.63 -4.31
CA GLN A 365 21.95 -6.45 -4.93
C GLN A 365 22.24 -7.52 -5.99
N ALA A 366 21.89 -8.79 -5.74
CA ALA A 366 22.07 -9.87 -6.71
C ALA A 366 21.25 -9.61 -7.98
N MET A 367 19.98 -9.23 -7.82
CA MET A 367 19.09 -8.86 -8.91
C MET A 367 19.66 -7.69 -9.73
N LEU A 368 19.95 -6.58 -9.06
CA LEU A 368 20.42 -5.37 -9.77
C LEU A 368 21.75 -5.59 -10.47
N ASN A 369 22.74 -6.24 -9.85
CA ASN A 369 24.00 -6.52 -10.49
C ASN A 369 23.85 -7.39 -11.74
N ALA A 370 22.98 -8.39 -11.70
CA ALA A 370 22.71 -9.25 -12.86
C ALA A 370 22.00 -8.50 -14.00
N LEU A 371 20.97 -7.72 -13.68
CA LEU A 371 20.23 -6.97 -14.69
C LEU A 371 21.10 -5.84 -15.29
N LEU A 372 21.92 -5.15 -14.49
CA LEU A 372 22.85 -4.11 -14.93
C LEU A 372 23.98 -4.67 -15.82
N GLU A 373 24.50 -5.86 -15.52
CA GLU A 373 25.48 -6.52 -16.38
C GLU A 373 24.95 -6.72 -17.82
N THR A 374 23.67 -7.16 -17.91
CA THR A 374 23.03 -7.33 -19.21
C THR A 374 22.69 -6.01 -19.87
N ALA A 375 22.11 -5.06 -19.12
CA ALA A 375 21.76 -3.75 -19.63
C ALA A 375 22.98 -3.00 -20.17
N SER A 376 24.08 -3.00 -19.42
CA SER A 376 25.36 -2.39 -19.82
C SER A 376 25.93 -3.04 -21.09
N ALA A 377 25.81 -4.37 -21.25
CA ALA A 377 26.27 -5.06 -22.45
C ALA A 377 25.48 -4.66 -23.72
N HIS A 378 24.24 -4.22 -23.57
CA HIS A 378 23.36 -3.76 -24.64
C HIS A 378 23.27 -2.25 -24.76
N ASP A 379 24.00 -1.48 -23.93
CA ASP A 379 23.89 -0.01 -23.81
C ASP A 379 22.45 0.42 -23.49
N ARG A 380 21.88 -0.22 -22.48
CA ARG A 380 20.52 -0.01 -21.96
C ARG A 380 20.53 0.30 -20.47
N GLU A 381 19.41 0.78 -19.94
CA GLU A 381 19.27 1.23 -18.57
C GLU A 381 18.39 0.30 -17.73
N ILE A 382 18.61 0.30 -16.42
CA ILE A 382 17.72 -0.31 -15.43
C ILE A 382 17.20 0.81 -14.53
N ILE A 383 15.88 1.00 -14.53
CA ILE A 383 15.21 1.88 -13.58
C ILE A 383 14.71 1.01 -12.42
N PHE A 384 15.30 1.19 -11.25
CA PHE A 384 14.88 0.47 -10.04
C PHE A 384 13.95 1.33 -9.21
N ARG A 385 12.70 0.87 -9.02
CA ARG A 385 11.74 1.49 -8.13
C ARG A 385 11.93 1.00 -6.70
N THR A 386 12.11 1.93 -5.77
CA THR A 386 12.41 1.60 -4.36
C THR A 386 11.20 1.11 -3.56
N TRP A 387 10.00 1.10 -4.14
CA TRP A 387 8.78 0.64 -3.49
C TRP A 387 8.80 -0.87 -3.23
N THR A 388 8.67 -1.27 -1.95
CA THR A 388 8.82 -2.65 -1.47
C THR A 388 7.58 -3.15 -0.70
N VAL A 389 6.50 -2.40 -0.67
CA VAL A 389 5.30 -2.64 0.18
C VAL A 389 5.61 -2.96 1.65
N GLY A 390 6.70 -2.46 2.18
CA GLY A 390 7.11 -2.66 3.56
C GLY A 390 7.54 -4.09 3.93
N VAL A 391 7.84 -4.96 2.95
CA VAL A 391 8.10 -6.38 3.19
C VAL A 391 9.60 -6.70 3.31
N GLY A 392 9.93 -7.58 4.24
CA GLY A 392 11.27 -8.11 4.43
C GLY A 392 12.25 -7.14 5.09
N ALA A 393 13.54 -7.41 4.92
CA ALA A 393 14.62 -6.61 5.48
C ALA A 393 14.85 -5.29 4.70
N VAL A 394 14.25 -5.17 3.54
CA VAL A 394 14.29 -3.98 2.69
C VAL A 394 12.95 -3.21 2.71
N GLY A 395 12.07 -3.54 3.63
CA GLY A 395 10.73 -2.99 3.70
C GLY A 395 10.64 -1.47 3.85
N ASP A 396 11.67 -0.85 4.41
CA ASP A 396 11.81 0.61 4.55
C ASP A 396 12.78 1.24 3.53
N LEU A 397 13.15 0.51 2.49
CA LEU A 397 14.13 0.96 1.48
C LEU A 397 13.75 2.31 0.84
N HIS A 398 12.47 2.51 0.57
CA HIS A 398 12.01 3.72 -0.10
C HIS A 398 11.85 4.93 0.83
N THR A 399 11.86 4.74 2.17
CA THR A 399 11.64 5.82 3.15
C THR A 399 12.82 6.11 4.05
N ASN A 400 13.73 5.15 4.21
CA ASN A 400 14.84 5.23 5.14
C ASN A 400 16.18 5.44 4.41
N PRO A 401 16.80 6.62 4.51
CA PRO A 401 18.11 6.89 3.85
C PRO A 401 19.21 5.91 4.23
N LYS A 402 19.18 5.33 5.46
CA LYS A 402 20.17 4.34 5.87
C LYS A 402 19.96 3.00 5.18
N SER A 403 18.70 2.57 5.03
CA SER A 403 18.37 1.35 4.28
C SER A 403 18.70 1.54 2.80
N TYR A 404 18.39 2.70 2.23
CA TYR A 404 18.77 3.09 0.89
C TYR A 404 20.29 2.95 0.67
N GLU A 405 21.09 3.56 1.52
CA GLU A 405 22.54 3.50 1.44
C GLU A 405 23.08 2.08 1.64
N ALA A 406 22.53 1.33 2.59
CA ALA A 406 22.96 -0.04 2.84
C ALA A 406 22.68 -0.97 1.64
N VAL A 407 21.55 -0.80 0.96
CA VAL A 407 21.14 -1.66 -0.16
C VAL A 407 21.81 -1.22 -1.47
N LEU A 408 21.81 0.08 -1.77
CA LEU A 408 22.19 0.62 -3.07
C LEU A 408 23.56 1.31 -3.09
N GLY A 409 24.05 1.83 -1.97
CA GLY A 409 25.26 2.66 -1.92
C GLY A 409 26.55 1.98 -2.40
N GLY A 410 26.55 0.65 -2.56
CA GLY A 410 27.67 -0.12 -3.12
C GLY A 410 27.57 -0.40 -4.62
N ILE A 411 26.49 0.03 -5.30
CA ILE A 411 26.26 -0.16 -6.73
C ILE A 411 26.57 1.16 -7.44
N ASP A 412 27.70 1.20 -8.12
CA ASP A 412 28.16 2.39 -8.89
C ASP A 412 28.18 2.04 -10.37
N ASP A 413 26.98 2.05 -10.98
CA ASP A 413 26.80 1.74 -12.40
C ASP A 413 26.02 2.89 -13.06
N PRO A 414 26.56 3.49 -14.16
CA PRO A 414 25.91 4.61 -14.83
C PRO A 414 24.58 4.25 -15.53
N HIS A 415 24.30 2.94 -15.73
CA HIS A 415 23.06 2.45 -16.30
C HIS A 415 21.97 2.26 -15.24
N LEU A 416 22.26 2.47 -13.94
CA LEU A 416 21.27 2.43 -12.87
C LEU A 416 20.64 3.80 -12.67
N ILE A 417 19.32 3.83 -12.77
CA ILE A 417 18.46 4.95 -12.37
C ILE A 417 17.59 4.48 -11.20
N VAL A 418 17.49 5.27 -10.15
CA VAL A 418 16.68 4.92 -8.98
C VAL A 418 15.44 5.80 -8.92
N SER A 419 14.27 5.18 -9.03
CA SER A 419 12.97 5.85 -9.00
C SER A 419 12.34 5.71 -7.62
N THR A 420 11.82 6.81 -7.07
CA THR A 420 11.28 6.85 -5.72
C THR A 420 10.07 7.80 -5.65
N LYS A 421 8.98 7.37 -5.01
CA LYS A 421 7.80 8.21 -4.75
C LYS A 421 8.22 9.46 -3.96
N TYR A 422 7.66 10.60 -4.32
CA TYR A 422 8.04 11.88 -3.72
C TYR A 422 7.61 12.00 -2.23
N THR A 423 6.65 11.19 -1.79
CA THR A 423 6.20 11.09 -0.40
C THR A 423 6.79 9.86 0.29
N MET A 424 6.78 9.85 1.62
CA MET A 424 7.32 8.75 2.44
C MET A 424 6.50 7.46 2.40
N GLY A 425 5.59 7.31 1.50
CA GLY A 425 4.77 6.11 1.34
C GLY A 425 4.04 6.18 0.02
N ASP A 426 2.74 5.91 0.03
CA ASP A 426 1.89 6.19 -1.09
C ASP A 426 1.63 7.70 -1.24
N PHE A 427 0.85 8.10 -2.23
CA PHE A 427 0.66 9.51 -2.57
C PHE A 427 -0.41 10.21 -1.70
N TYR A 428 -0.42 9.98 -0.37
CA TYR A 428 -1.35 10.63 0.55
C TYR A 428 -0.93 12.07 0.88
N SER A 429 -1.90 12.95 1.01
CA SER A 429 -1.68 14.41 1.18
C SER A 429 -0.86 14.82 2.38
N HIS A 430 -0.97 14.08 3.49
CA HIS A 430 -0.32 14.43 4.75
C HIS A 430 1.02 13.74 4.97
N LEU A 431 1.51 12.99 3.99
CA LEU A 431 2.80 12.35 4.10
C LEU A 431 3.93 13.36 3.89
N PRO A 432 4.99 13.28 4.71
CA PRO A 432 6.20 14.07 4.48
C PRO A 432 6.85 13.75 3.14
N LEU A 433 7.62 14.68 2.62
CA LEU A 433 8.49 14.45 1.47
C LEU A 433 9.53 13.38 1.77
N ASN A 434 9.88 12.60 0.74
CA ASN A 434 10.70 11.42 0.91
C ASN A 434 12.20 11.77 1.06
N PRO A 435 12.80 11.58 2.24
CA PRO A 435 14.18 11.97 2.50
C PRO A 435 15.21 11.15 1.75
N THR A 436 14.85 10.01 1.16
CA THR A 436 15.76 9.23 0.35
C THR A 436 16.07 9.91 -0.99
N LEU A 437 15.19 10.80 -1.46
CA LEU A 437 15.43 11.62 -2.65
C LEU A 437 16.48 12.72 -2.42
N GLU A 438 16.69 13.09 -1.16
CA GLU A 438 17.69 14.10 -0.78
C GLU A 438 19.12 13.53 -0.65
N THR A 439 19.28 12.20 -0.79
CA THR A 439 20.53 11.50 -0.52
C THR A 439 20.93 10.54 -1.64
N GLY A 440 22.20 10.11 -1.61
CA GLY A 440 22.74 9.15 -2.57
C GLY A 440 23.31 9.80 -3.84
N SER A 441 24.13 9.05 -4.56
CA SER A 441 24.86 9.50 -5.75
C SER A 441 24.33 8.89 -7.06
N HIS A 442 23.29 8.07 -6.99
CA HIS A 442 22.69 7.49 -8.18
C HIS A 442 21.91 8.54 -8.96
N ARG A 443 21.76 8.32 -10.25
CA ARG A 443 20.79 9.02 -11.09
C ARG A 443 19.40 8.79 -10.50
N ARG A 444 18.61 9.87 -10.27
CA ARG A 444 17.35 9.78 -9.53
C ARG A 444 16.17 10.28 -10.35
N ILE A 445 15.08 9.55 -10.27
CA ILE A 445 13.77 9.95 -10.77
C ILE A 445 12.82 10.14 -9.58
N VAL A 446 12.09 11.27 -9.59
CA VAL A 446 11.01 11.52 -8.66
C VAL A 446 9.70 10.97 -9.23
N GLU A 447 9.05 10.06 -8.53
CA GLU A 447 7.73 9.55 -8.92
C GLU A 447 6.64 10.48 -8.41
N PHE A 448 5.83 11.01 -9.33
CA PHE A 448 4.59 11.73 -9.09
C PHE A 448 3.39 10.92 -9.56
N GLN A 449 2.19 11.36 -9.20
CA GLN A 449 0.96 10.75 -9.66
C GLN A 449 -0.04 11.86 -10.05
N ALA A 450 -0.47 11.86 -11.30
CA ALA A 450 -1.36 12.88 -11.85
C ALA A 450 -2.71 12.95 -11.14
N ARG A 451 -3.17 11.83 -10.60
CA ARG A 451 -4.23 11.75 -9.60
C ARG A 451 -3.68 11.06 -8.37
N ARG A 452 -3.89 11.62 -7.21
CA ARG A 452 -3.39 10.99 -6.00
C ARG A 452 -4.20 9.75 -5.72
N GLU A 453 -3.50 8.65 -5.55
CA GLU A 453 -4.06 7.37 -5.16
C GLU A 453 -4.94 7.59 -3.92
N PHE A 454 -6.17 7.07 -3.97
CA PHE A 454 -7.13 7.16 -2.89
C PHE A 454 -7.73 8.56 -2.61
N GLU A 455 -7.46 9.55 -3.43
CA GLU A 455 -8.01 10.90 -3.30
C GLU A 455 -9.06 11.21 -4.38
N GLY A 456 -10.12 10.43 -4.44
CA GLY A 456 -11.28 10.71 -5.27
C GLY A 456 -11.19 10.27 -6.73
N PHE A 457 -10.12 9.62 -7.12
CA PHE A 457 -10.02 8.87 -8.37
C PHE A 457 -10.46 9.62 -9.62
N GLY A 458 -9.99 10.82 -9.77
CA GLY A 458 -9.99 11.51 -11.01
C GLY A 458 -11.23 12.24 -11.48
N ALA A 459 -12.36 11.96 -10.91
CA ALA A 459 -13.55 12.75 -11.16
C ALA A 459 -13.51 14.09 -10.39
N LEU A 460 -12.66 14.18 -9.36
CA LEU A 460 -12.60 15.35 -8.49
C LEU A 460 -11.50 16.32 -8.92
N PRO A 461 -11.80 17.61 -9.03
CA PRO A 461 -10.79 18.65 -9.16
C PRO A 461 -9.76 18.58 -8.03
N ASN A 462 -8.48 18.47 -8.39
CA ASN A 462 -7.37 18.33 -7.43
C ASN A 462 -6.08 18.84 -8.07
N ASP A 463 -5.79 20.12 -7.92
CA ASP A 463 -4.58 20.76 -8.45
C ASP A 463 -3.38 20.45 -7.55
N LEU A 464 -2.42 19.67 -8.07
CA LEU A 464 -1.22 19.22 -7.37
C LEU A 464 0.03 20.04 -7.72
N VAL A 465 -0.07 21.01 -8.63
CA VAL A 465 1.09 21.72 -9.18
C VAL A 465 1.93 22.39 -8.08
N ALA A 466 1.29 22.97 -7.07
CA ALA A 466 1.99 23.61 -5.96
C ALA A 466 2.75 22.59 -5.08
N ASP A 467 2.16 21.44 -4.79
CA ASP A 467 2.79 20.37 -4.00
C ASP A 467 3.99 19.78 -4.75
N GLU A 468 3.86 19.57 -6.06
CA GLU A 468 4.93 19.05 -6.92
C GLU A 468 6.08 20.06 -7.08
N ALA A 469 5.77 21.35 -7.23
CA ALA A 469 6.78 22.41 -7.31
C ALA A 469 7.61 22.48 -6.02
N GLN A 470 6.95 22.46 -4.85
CA GLN A 470 7.63 22.44 -3.55
C GLN A 470 8.55 21.23 -3.42
N ALA A 471 8.06 20.04 -3.80
CA ALA A 471 8.81 18.81 -3.73
C ALA A 471 10.06 18.85 -4.64
N LEU A 472 9.90 19.24 -5.89
CA LEU A 472 11.02 19.33 -6.84
C LEU A 472 12.06 20.35 -6.40
N GLN A 473 11.67 21.53 -5.96
CA GLN A 473 12.59 22.56 -5.48
C GLN A 473 13.39 22.06 -4.27
N GLN A 474 12.75 21.37 -3.33
CA GLN A 474 13.42 20.80 -2.16
C GLN A 474 14.44 19.73 -2.57
N PHE A 475 14.03 18.77 -3.41
CA PHE A 475 14.91 17.68 -3.82
C PHE A 475 16.09 18.17 -4.67
N LEU A 476 15.86 19.09 -5.60
CA LEU A 476 16.91 19.66 -6.44
C LEU A 476 17.90 20.51 -5.64
N ALA A 477 17.44 21.18 -4.59
CA ALA A 477 18.33 21.93 -3.68
C ALA A 477 19.20 21.00 -2.83
N ALA A 478 18.69 19.81 -2.46
CA ALA A 478 19.36 18.85 -1.60
C ALA A 478 20.27 17.88 -2.37
N ASN A 479 19.84 17.42 -3.56
CA ASN A 479 20.50 16.36 -4.31
C ASN A 479 20.70 16.72 -5.80
N PRO A 480 21.94 16.97 -6.25
CA PRO A 480 22.23 17.30 -7.64
C PRO A 480 22.03 16.13 -8.63
N HIS A 481 21.84 14.91 -8.14
CA HIS A 481 21.65 13.71 -8.96
C HIS A 481 20.17 13.47 -9.32
N VAL A 482 19.26 14.33 -8.89
CA VAL A 482 17.88 14.31 -9.38
C VAL A 482 17.87 14.83 -10.81
N GLU A 483 17.61 13.94 -11.76
CA GLU A 483 17.70 14.22 -13.19
C GLU A 483 16.42 13.92 -13.96
N GLY A 484 15.39 13.39 -13.28
CA GLY A 484 14.15 13.05 -13.96
C GLY A 484 12.92 13.03 -13.06
N VAL A 485 11.78 12.94 -13.73
CA VAL A 485 10.46 12.68 -13.15
C VAL A 485 9.78 11.53 -13.87
N TRP A 486 8.94 10.83 -13.15
CA TRP A 486 7.98 9.91 -13.73
C TRP A 486 6.60 10.22 -13.17
N ASN A 487 5.64 10.49 -14.05
CA ASN A 487 4.27 10.77 -13.65
C ASN A 487 3.37 9.57 -13.99
N TRP A 488 2.73 9.04 -12.96
CA TRP A 488 1.71 8.03 -13.11
C TRP A 488 0.39 8.69 -13.52
N THR A 489 -0.12 8.32 -14.67
CA THR A 489 -1.45 8.70 -15.13
C THR A 489 -2.49 7.64 -14.77
N GLN A 490 -2.01 6.42 -14.52
CA GLN A 490 -2.78 5.29 -14.04
C GLN A 490 -2.54 5.12 -12.54
N ASP A 491 -3.57 4.79 -11.78
CA ASP A 491 -3.40 4.40 -10.41
C ASP A 491 -3.72 2.92 -10.20
N GLY A 492 -3.22 2.40 -9.07
CA GLY A 492 -3.57 1.10 -8.59
C GLY A 492 -4.90 1.05 -7.84
N GLY A 493 -5.68 2.12 -7.83
CA GLY A 493 -6.93 2.16 -7.11
C GLY A 493 -8.04 1.35 -7.77
N PRO A 494 -9.07 0.98 -7.02
CA PRO A 494 -10.18 0.23 -7.56
C PRO A 494 -10.90 1.04 -8.63
N LEU A 495 -11.35 0.36 -9.68
CA LEU A 495 -12.27 0.88 -10.70
C LEU A 495 -13.58 1.47 -10.13
N ARG A 496 -13.68 1.51 -8.82
CA ARG A 496 -14.86 1.81 -8.04
C ARG A 496 -15.22 3.27 -7.96
N ALA A 497 -14.26 4.14 -8.24
CA ALA A 497 -14.40 5.54 -7.91
C ALA A 497 -14.27 6.46 -9.11
N GLY A 498 -14.61 6.01 -10.29
CA GLY A 498 -14.67 6.82 -11.48
C GLY A 498 -13.70 6.43 -12.58
N PRO A 499 -13.69 7.18 -13.68
CA PRO A 499 -12.80 6.93 -14.81
C PRO A 499 -11.34 6.95 -14.38
N MET A 500 -10.57 6.01 -14.87
CA MET A 500 -9.25 5.72 -14.32
C MET A 500 -8.10 6.37 -15.07
N THR A 501 -8.32 6.99 -16.23
CA THR A 501 -7.20 7.54 -16.99
C THR A 501 -7.57 8.67 -17.92
N LEU A 502 -6.53 9.40 -18.35
CA LEU A 502 -6.56 10.43 -19.36
C LEU A 502 -7.21 10.02 -20.68
N TYR A 503 -7.12 8.74 -21.01
CA TYR A 503 -7.42 8.26 -22.37
C TYR A 503 -8.66 7.39 -22.42
N LEU A 504 -9.41 7.31 -21.35
CA LEU A 504 -10.76 6.77 -21.39
C LEU A 504 -11.63 7.67 -22.28
N ARG A 505 -12.47 7.06 -23.10
CA ARG A 505 -13.41 7.77 -23.99
C ARG A 505 -14.50 8.51 -23.24
N THR A 506 -14.70 8.14 -21.97
CA THR A 506 -15.71 8.68 -21.08
C THR A 506 -15.03 9.33 -19.86
N GLY A 507 -15.73 10.25 -19.22
CA GLY A 507 -15.27 10.94 -18.04
C GLY A 507 -14.58 12.28 -18.32
N PHE A 508 -14.42 13.07 -17.26
CA PHE A 508 -13.79 14.39 -17.31
C PHE A 508 -12.30 14.27 -17.00
N TRP A 509 -11.54 13.69 -17.91
CA TRP A 509 -10.11 13.40 -17.78
C TRP A 509 -9.21 14.65 -17.68
N GLN A 510 -9.71 15.82 -18.01
CA GLN A 510 -8.98 17.09 -17.94
C GLN A 510 -8.37 17.37 -16.57
N MET A 511 -8.95 16.85 -15.49
CA MET A 511 -8.40 17.04 -14.16
C MET A 511 -7.07 16.30 -13.95
N TYR A 512 -6.89 15.15 -14.60
CA TYR A 512 -5.60 14.47 -14.62
C TYR A 512 -4.59 15.16 -15.52
N ASP A 513 -5.07 15.68 -16.63
CA ASP A 513 -4.24 16.37 -17.60
C ASP A 513 -3.59 17.61 -17.01
N LEU A 514 -4.29 18.35 -16.14
CA LEU A 514 -3.70 19.45 -15.38
C LEU A 514 -2.42 19.01 -14.64
N ASN A 515 -2.49 17.96 -13.86
CA ASN A 515 -1.36 17.47 -13.07
C ASN A 515 -0.27 16.87 -13.97
N THR A 516 -0.67 16.14 -15.03
CA THR A 516 0.27 15.62 -16.03
C THR A 516 1.03 16.76 -16.74
N TYR A 517 0.33 17.82 -17.13
CA TYR A 517 0.93 19.03 -17.69
C TYR A 517 1.87 19.71 -16.67
N GLY A 518 1.39 19.89 -15.44
CA GLY A 518 2.13 20.53 -14.36
C GLY A 518 3.48 19.85 -14.08
N THR A 519 3.49 18.54 -13.91
CA THR A 519 4.72 17.76 -13.71
C THR A 519 5.73 17.99 -14.82
N ALA A 520 5.30 17.93 -16.11
CA ALA A 520 6.20 18.14 -17.23
C ALA A 520 6.76 19.57 -17.28
N ARG A 521 5.91 20.58 -17.01
CA ARG A 521 6.34 22.00 -17.01
C ARG A 521 7.33 22.30 -15.88
N LEU A 522 7.07 21.77 -14.69
CA LEU A 522 7.99 21.90 -13.55
C LEU A 522 9.30 21.12 -13.75
N ALA A 523 9.28 20.03 -14.50
CA ALA A 523 10.51 19.31 -14.86
C ALA A 523 11.36 20.09 -15.87
N TRP A 524 10.73 20.88 -16.75
CA TRP A 524 11.41 21.82 -17.62
C TRP A 524 11.99 23.01 -16.85
N ASP A 525 11.20 23.62 -16.00
CA ASP A 525 11.58 24.78 -15.20
C ASP A 525 10.91 24.70 -13.80
N PRO A 526 11.64 24.22 -12.78
CA PRO A 526 11.12 24.09 -11.41
C PRO A 526 10.86 25.42 -10.70
N ASP A 527 11.32 26.53 -11.25
CA ASP A 527 11.15 27.86 -10.68
C ASP A 527 9.88 28.56 -11.18
N LEU A 528 9.07 27.90 -12.01
CA LEU A 528 7.78 28.45 -12.46
C LEU A 528 6.82 28.61 -11.28
N GLU A 529 6.07 29.73 -11.30
CA GLU A 529 5.00 29.94 -10.33
C GLU A 529 3.86 28.94 -10.56
N PRO A 530 3.44 28.14 -9.57
CA PRO A 530 2.42 27.11 -9.72
C PRO A 530 1.10 27.64 -10.29
N SER A 531 0.62 28.79 -9.80
CA SER A 531 -0.62 29.41 -10.30
C SER A 531 -0.54 29.82 -11.77
N GLN A 532 0.65 30.20 -12.26
CA GLN A 532 0.85 30.49 -13.67
C GLN A 532 0.82 29.22 -14.51
N VAL A 533 1.40 28.12 -14.02
CA VAL A 533 1.36 26.81 -14.71
C VAL A 533 -0.09 26.32 -14.83
N THR A 534 -0.85 26.35 -13.74
CA THR A 534 -2.28 26.02 -13.76
C THR A 534 -3.05 26.96 -14.68
N GLY A 535 -2.78 28.26 -14.62
CA GLY A 535 -3.43 29.26 -15.47
C GLY A 535 -3.13 29.06 -16.98
N ASP A 536 -1.90 28.70 -17.34
CA ASP A 536 -1.54 28.38 -18.72
C ASP A 536 -2.27 27.12 -19.22
N TRP A 537 -2.38 26.08 -18.36
CA TRP A 537 -3.19 24.91 -18.69
C TRP A 537 -4.68 25.27 -18.85
N VAL A 538 -5.25 26.08 -17.96
CA VAL A 538 -6.65 26.55 -18.05
C VAL A 538 -6.87 27.30 -19.36
N ARG A 539 -5.95 28.20 -19.72
CA ARG A 539 -6.06 29.02 -20.93
C ARG A 539 -6.01 28.20 -22.20
N GLN A 540 -5.23 27.15 -22.24
CA GLN A 540 -5.12 26.31 -23.42
C GLN A 540 -6.19 25.22 -23.51
N THR A 541 -6.73 24.77 -22.37
CA THR A 541 -7.61 23.61 -22.30
C THR A 541 -9.08 24.00 -22.13
N LEU A 542 -9.39 24.99 -21.29
CA LEU A 542 -10.74 25.33 -20.89
C LEU A 542 -11.24 26.66 -21.46
N SER A 543 -10.46 27.73 -21.30
CA SER A 543 -10.90 29.08 -21.72
C SER A 543 -9.71 30.01 -21.96
N SER A 544 -9.66 30.65 -23.10
CA SER A 544 -8.69 31.72 -23.37
C SER A 544 -9.21 33.13 -23.03
N ASP A 545 -10.42 33.25 -22.48
CA ASP A 545 -10.93 34.54 -22.00
C ASP A 545 -10.24 34.88 -20.66
N PRO A 546 -9.64 36.09 -20.51
CA PRO A 546 -8.86 36.43 -19.34
C PRO A 546 -9.65 36.36 -18.02
N ALA A 547 -10.89 36.84 -18.03
CA ALA A 547 -11.73 36.84 -16.81
C ALA A 547 -12.13 35.42 -16.41
N THR A 548 -12.59 34.63 -17.39
CA THR A 548 -13.00 33.25 -17.18
C THR A 548 -11.81 32.37 -16.76
N SER A 549 -10.65 32.52 -17.37
CA SER A 549 -9.46 31.74 -16.99
C SER A 549 -8.97 32.06 -15.58
N THR A 550 -9.06 33.32 -15.16
CA THR A 550 -8.74 33.71 -13.78
C THR A 550 -9.70 33.06 -12.79
N GLU A 551 -11.03 33.15 -13.03
CA GLU A 551 -12.05 32.55 -12.16
C GLU A 551 -11.87 31.02 -12.02
N ILE A 552 -11.55 30.33 -13.11
CA ILE A 552 -11.29 28.88 -13.10
C ILE A 552 -10.02 28.57 -12.29
N THR A 553 -8.94 29.32 -12.54
CA THR A 553 -7.65 29.10 -11.86
C THR A 553 -7.79 29.37 -10.35
N GLU A 554 -8.51 30.41 -9.93
CA GLU A 554 -8.82 30.68 -8.53
C GLU A 554 -9.67 29.58 -7.88
N ALA A 555 -10.61 28.99 -8.63
CA ALA A 555 -11.39 27.85 -8.16
C ALA A 555 -10.47 26.64 -7.95
N LEU A 556 -9.63 26.30 -8.93
CA LEU A 556 -8.67 25.18 -8.84
C LEU A 556 -7.67 25.36 -7.70
N ALA A 557 -7.21 26.58 -7.42
CA ALA A 557 -6.32 26.88 -6.31
C ALA A 557 -6.91 26.47 -4.93
N ARG A 558 -8.24 26.30 -4.83
CA ARG A 558 -8.93 25.82 -3.60
C ARG A 558 -9.20 24.33 -3.61
N SER A 559 -8.98 23.64 -4.73
CA SER A 559 -9.34 22.23 -4.87
C SER A 559 -8.60 21.34 -3.88
N ARG A 560 -7.30 21.62 -3.62
CA ARG A 560 -6.54 20.89 -2.58
C ARG A 560 -7.15 21.01 -1.20
N GLU A 561 -7.68 22.18 -0.84
CA GLU A 561 -8.34 22.39 0.45
C GLU A 561 -9.61 21.53 0.54
N ALA A 562 -10.44 21.49 -0.50
CA ALA A 562 -11.64 20.65 -0.53
C ALA A 562 -11.29 19.17 -0.34
N ILE A 563 -10.30 18.65 -1.08
CA ILE A 563 -9.86 17.26 -1.02
C ILE A 563 -9.24 16.92 0.35
N THR A 564 -8.30 17.72 0.84
CA THR A 564 -7.61 17.40 2.10
C THR A 564 -8.56 17.46 3.30
N ARG A 565 -9.42 18.45 3.38
CA ARG A 565 -10.42 18.55 4.46
C ARG A 565 -11.53 17.50 4.32
N GLY A 566 -11.93 17.18 3.09
CA GLY A 566 -13.05 16.27 2.81
C GLY A 566 -12.69 14.81 3.02
N LEU A 567 -11.52 14.39 2.56
CA LEU A 567 -11.11 12.99 2.57
C LEU A 567 -10.30 12.60 3.81
N TYR A 568 -9.60 13.54 4.44
CA TYR A 568 -8.75 13.26 5.60
C TYR A 568 -9.33 13.84 6.89
N ILE A 569 -8.98 13.23 7.99
CA ILE A 569 -9.07 13.82 9.33
C ILE A 569 -7.64 14.10 9.77
N GLN A 570 -7.24 15.37 9.79
CA GLN A 570 -5.85 15.79 9.95
C GLN A 570 -5.13 15.12 11.14
N PRO A 571 -5.67 15.07 12.37
CA PRO A 571 -4.97 14.44 13.49
C PRO A 571 -4.72 12.93 13.29
N PHE A 572 -5.52 12.27 12.45
CA PHE A 572 -5.32 10.87 12.09
C PHE A 572 -4.34 10.73 10.93
N ALA A 573 -4.48 11.56 9.91
CA ALA A 573 -3.64 11.52 8.72
C ALA A 573 -2.15 11.82 9.03
N GLU A 574 -1.89 12.61 10.05
CA GLU A 574 -0.53 12.91 10.54
C GLU A 574 0.08 11.77 11.39
N GLN A 575 -0.70 10.74 11.72
CA GLN A 575 -0.17 9.58 12.45
C GLN A 575 0.65 8.69 11.51
N THR A 576 1.95 8.73 11.62
CA THR A 576 2.80 7.76 10.92
C THR A 576 2.65 6.37 11.54
N VAL A 577 2.01 5.46 10.84
CA VAL A 577 1.99 4.05 11.22
C VAL A 577 3.29 3.41 10.73
N LYS A 578 4.27 3.34 11.58
CA LYS A 578 5.62 2.81 11.26
C LYS A 578 5.67 1.29 11.05
N ALA A 579 4.54 0.60 11.06
CA ALA A 579 4.46 -0.83 10.85
C ALA A 579 4.19 -1.11 9.37
N LEU A 580 5.12 -1.76 8.71
CA LEU A 580 5.02 -2.21 7.32
C LEU A 580 5.02 -1.09 6.25
N GLY A 581 5.37 0.16 6.59
CA GLY A 581 5.27 1.29 5.66
C GLY A 581 3.83 1.65 5.30
N LEU A 582 2.86 1.27 6.16
CA LEU A 582 1.47 1.65 6.00
C LEU A 582 1.26 3.03 6.59
N GLU A 583 0.73 3.92 5.79
CA GLU A 583 0.34 5.27 6.13
C GLU A 583 -1.15 5.32 6.48
N PRO A 584 -1.60 6.28 7.30
CA PRO A 584 -3.02 6.52 7.48
C PRO A 584 -3.65 6.96 6.16
N PRO A 585 -4.54 6.17 5.57
CA PRO A 585 -5.20 6.53 4.32
C PRO A 585 -6.20 7.66 4.55
N PRO A 586 -6.71 8.27 3.49
CA PRO A 586 -7.91 9.09 3.58
C PRO A 586 -9.02 8.31 4.28
N MET A 587 -9.75 8.97 5.17
CA MET A 587 -10.77 8.33 6.01
C MET A 587 -11.76 7.47 5.20
N MET A 588 -12.05 7.90 3.99
CA MET A 588 -13.09 7.29 3.16
C MET A 588 -12.54 6.31 2.15
N TRP A 589 -11.22 6.35 1.96
CA TRP A 589 -10.62 5.34 1.18
C TRP A 589 -10.20 4.21 2.10
N ILE A 590 -10.83 3.14 1.93
CA ILE A 590 -10.54 1.98 2.72
C ILE A 590 -10.58 0.84 1.75
N PHE A 591 -9.44 0.20 1.59
CA PHE A 591 -9.43 -1.14 1.05
C PHE A 591 -10.39 -1.96 1.90
N GLU A 592 -11.20 -2.77 1.29
CA GLU A 592 -12.14 -3.62 2.02
C GLU A 592 -11.45 -4.40 3.13
N TRP A 593 -10.20 -4.77 2.94
CA TRP A 593 -9.42 -5.47 3.93
C TRP A 593 -9.00 -4.60 5.12
N ASP A 594 -8.80 -3.30 4.97
CA ASP A 594 -8.43 -2.40 6.07
C ASP A 594 -9.57 -2.22 7.07
N ILE A 595 -10.79 -2.13 6.60
CA ILE A 595 -11.97 -2.12 7.48
C ILE A 595 -12.25 -3.51 8.02
N VAL A 596 -12.24 -4.52 7.17
CA VAL A 596 -12.60 -5.89 7.53
C VAL A 596 -11.59 -6.50 8.49
N THR A 597 -10.31 -6.19 8.36
CA THR A 597 -9.25 -6.74 9.21
C THR A 597 -9.05 -5.99 10.50
N GLY A 598 -9.12 -4.67 10.45
CA GLY A 598 -9.07 -3.80 11.59
C GLY A 598 -10.40 -3.75 12.32
N ASP A 599 -11.45 -4.23 11.65
CA ASP A 599 -12.78 -4.12 12.13
C ASP A 599 -13.08 -2.64 12.44
N SER A 600 -13.20 -2.32 13.65
CA SER A 600 -13.42 -0.97 14.08
C SER A 600 -12.15 -0.21 14.42
N ALA A 601 -11.00 -0.87 14.36
CA ALA A 601 -9.78 -0.30 14.91
C ALA A 601 -9.40 1.04 14.26
N ALA A 602 -9.51 1.16 12.95
CA ALA A 602 -9.23 2.42 12.26
C ALA A 602 -10.20 3.54 12.69
N LEU A 603 -11.49 3.25 12.76
CA LEU A 603 -12.50 4.23 13.16
C LEU A 603 -12.37 4.66 14.62
N ASP A 604 -12.04 3.71 15.51
CA ASP A 604 -11.77 4.02 16.91
C ASP A 604 -10.48 4.84 17.06
N SER A 605 -9.48 4.63 16.17
CA SER A 605 -8.26 5.41 16.07
C SER A 605 -8.54 6.85 15.75
N ILE A 606 -9.28 7.03 14.70
CA ILE A 606 -9.66 8.35 14.23
C ILE A 606 -10.36 9.11 15.37
N TYR A 607 -11.26 8.44 16.10
CA TYR A 607 -11.89 9.06 17.27
C TYR A 607 -10.91 9.38 18.39
N GLU A 608 -10.04 8.44 18.79
CA GLU A 608 -9.11 8.64 19.91
C GLU A 608 -8.13 9.81 19.65
N VAL A 609 -7.64 9.96 18.42
CA VAL A 609 -6.73 11.07 18.08
C VAL A 609 -7.46 12.38 17.87
N SER A 610 -8.75 12.36 17.52
CA SER A 610 -9.56 13.54 17.26
C SER A 610 -10.41 13.96 18.46
N ARG A 611 -10.45 13.16 19.54
CA ARG A 611 -11.36 13.33 20.66
C ARG A 611 -11.36 14.73 21.29
N ASP A 612 -10.18 15.32 21.46
CA ASP A 612 -10.03 16.64 22.09
C ASP A 612 -10.48 17.79 21.15
N GLY A 613 -10.59 17.53 19.84
CA GLY A 613 -11.03 18.47 18.82
C GLY A 613 -12.19 17.91 17.96
N LEU A 614 -13.03 17.04 18.51
CA LEU A 614 -14.02 16.27 17.77
C LEU A 614 -14.96 17.11 16.91
N ASP A 615 -15.50 18.20 17.49
CA ASP A 615 -16.40 19.10 16.78
C ASP A 615 -15.70 19.82 15.61
N VAL A 616 -14.40 20.13 15.77
CA VAL A 616 -13.59 20.70 14.69
C VAL A 616 -13.38 19.68 13.58
N ALA A 617 -13.01 18.43 13.93
CA ALA A 617 -12.82 17.36 12.96
C ALA A 617 -14.10 17.05 12.15
N ILE A 618 -15.27 17.12 12.79
CA ILE A 618 -16.57 16.96 12.12
C ILE A 618 -16.87 18.17 11.22
N ALA A 619 -16.75 19.39 11.75
CA ALA A 619 -17.04 20.62 11.02
C ALA A 619 -16.12 20.82 9.80
N ASP A 620 -14.90 20.31 9.87
CA ASP A 620 -13.92 20.38 8.79
C ASP A 620 -14.40 19.60 7.55
N GLY A 621 -15.02 18.45 7.74
CA GLY A 621 -15.65 17.70 6.65
C GLY A 621 -16.79 18.47 5.96
N ALA A 622 -17.67 19.09 6.74
CA ALA A 622 -18.73 19.94 6.19
C ALA A 622 -18.15 21.17 5.48
N GLY A 623 -17.11 21.79 6.03
CA GLY A 623 -16.39 22.89 5.41
C GLY A 623 -15.77 22.54 4.06
N ALA A 624 -15.34 21.30 3.86
CA ALA A 624 -14.86 20.83 2.56
C ALA A 624 -15.93 20.88 1.47
N ALA A 625 -17.15 20.43 1.79
CA ALA A 625 -18.28 20.52 0.86
C ALA A 625 -18.67 21.99 0.57
N GLU A 626 -18.52 22.89 1.56
CA GLU A 626 -18.72 24.33 1.37
C GLU A 626 -17.65 24.94 0.43
N VAL A 627 -16.38 24.52 0.56
CA VAL A 627 -15.29 24.95 -0.34
C VAL A 627 -15.61 24.50 -1.77
N SER A 628 -15.98 23.23 -1.97
CA SER A 628 -16.35 22.69 -3.29
C SER A 628 -17.55 23.41 -3.88
N ALA A 629 -18.61 23.64 -3.09
CA ALA A 629 -19.77 24.42 -3.52
C ALA A 629 -19.39 25.87 -3.91
N GLY A 630 -18.48 26.51 -3.19
CA GLY A 630 -17.96 27.82 -3.54
C GLY A 630 -17.15 27.83 -4.84
N MET A 631 -16.36 26.79 -5.11
CA MET A 631 -15.68 26.61 -6.42
C MET A 631 -16.70 26.46 -7.53
N ARG A 632 -17.72 25.65 -7.30
CA ARG A 632 -18.83 25.44 -8.25
C ARG A 632 -19.58 26.72 -8.57
N GLU A 633 -19.93 27.54 -7.56
CA GLU A 633 -20.57 28.83 -7.76
C GLU A 633 -19.70 29.78 -8.56
N GLN A 634 -18.42 29.85 -8.28
CA GLN A 634 -17.44 30.67 -9.00
C GLN A 634 -17.35 30.27 -10.47
N VAL A 635 -17.14 29.01 -10.77
CA VAL A 635 -17.05 28.50 -12.14
C VAL A 635 -18.39 28.70 -12.88
N ALA A 636 -19.53 28.41 -12.23
CA ALA A 636 -20.84 28.57 -12.81
C ALA A 636 -21.24 30.06 -13.05
N SER A 637 -20.53 31.01 -12.44
CA SER A 637 -20.73 32.45 -12.72
C SER A 637 -20.17 32.88 -14.06
N THR A 638 -19.28 32.09 -14.67
CA THR A 638 -18.69 32.36 -15.98
C THR A 638 -19.69 32.08 -17.11
N SER A 639 -19.51 32.73 -18.26
CA SER A 639 -20.37 32.46 -19.42
C SER A 639 -19.89 31.20 -20.16
N PRO A 640 -20.76 30.24 -20.46
CA PRO A 640 -20.38 29.10 -21.32
C PRO A 640 -19.81 29.49 -22.70
N ASP A 641 -20.18 30.69 -23.19
CA ASP A 641 -19.69 31.21 -24.50
C ASP A 641 -18.22 31.65 -24.43
N THR A 642 -17.64 31.83 -23.24
CA THR A 642 -16.24 32.20 -23.09
C THR A 642 -15.33 30.97 -22.94
N TRP A 643 -15.90 29.78 -22.85
CA TRP A 643 -15.16 28.50 -22.81
C TRP A 643 -14.83 28.02 -24.23
N HIS A 644 -13.81 27.19 -24.37
CA HIS A 644 -13.47 26.59 -25.67
C HIS A 644 -14.61 25.76 -26.23
N SER A 645 -15.43 25.13 -25.37
CA SER A 645 -16.72 24.59 -25.76
C SER A 645 -17.72 24.64 -24.57
N PRO A 646 -19.04 24.75 -24.84
CA PRO A 646 -20.07 24.67 -23.81
C PRO A 646 -20.11 23.28 -23.12
N GLU A 647 -19.54 22.28 -23.73
CA GLU A 647 -19.40 20.94 -23.14
C GLU A 647 -18.40 20.93 -22.01
N LEU A 648 -17.21 21.49 -22.20
CA LEU A 648 -16.21 21.64 -21.15
C LEU A 648 -16.74 22.40 -19.93
N TYR A 649 -17.50 23.49 -20.18
CA TYR A 649 -18.16 24.20 -19.08
C TYR A 649 -19.10 23.27 -18.29
N ARG A 650 -19.97 22.52 -18.99
CA ARG A 650 -20.93 21.62 -18.34
C ARG A 650 -20.20 20.50 -17.58
N SER A 651 -19.24 19.84 -18.21
CA SER A 651 -18.49 18.76 -17.58
C SER A 651 -17.75 19.23 -16.33
N PHE A 652 -17.19 20.44 -16.33
CA PHE A 652 -16.51 20.98 -15.17
C PHE A 652 -17.47 21.33 -14.02
N VAL A 653 -18.61 21.96 -14.35
CA VAL A 653 -19.66 22.26 -13.36
C VAL A 653 -20.24 20.96 -12.78
N ASP A 654 -20.48 19.96 -13.63
CA ASP A 654 -21.01 18.66 -13.20
C ASP A 654 -20.00 17.90 -12.32
N ALA A 655 -18.69 18.00 -12.60
CA ALA A 655 -17.64 17.45 -11.74
C ALA A 655 -17.59 18.10 -10.34
N LEU A 656 -17.80 19.43 -10.28
CA LEU A 656 -17.88 20.16 -9.01
C LEU A 656 -19.19 19.89 -8.26
N ASP A 657 -20.31 19.68 -8.96
CA ASP A 657 -21.55 19.19 -8.35
C ASP A 657 -21.37 17.79 -7.76
N TYR A 658 -20.69 16.90 -8.49
CA TYR A 658 -20.35 15.56 -8.00
C TYR A 658 -19.45 15.61 -6.77
N GLU A 659 -18.39 16.42 -6.79
CA GLU A 659 -17.49 16.60 -5.65
C GLU A 659 -18.25 17.11 -4.42
N THR A 660 -19.09 18.12 -4.59
CA THR A 660 -19.89 18.69 -3.50
C THR A 660 -20.83 17.64 -2.88
N ASP A 661 -21.54 16.88 -3.71
CA ASP A 661 -22.43 15.81 -3.27
C ASP A 661 -21.65 14.70 -2.54
N LEU A 662 -20.51 14.30 -3.08
CA LEU A 662 -19.64 13.27 -2.49
C LEU A 662 -19.09 13.74 -1.15
N LEU A 663 -18.44 14.91 -1.09
CA LEU A 663 -17.87 15.43 0.14
C LEU A 663 -18.92 15.66 1.22
N GLY A 664 -20.13 16.10 0.85
CA GLY A 664 -21.27 16.22 1.77
C GLY A 664 -21.72 14.87 2.33
N THR A 665 -21.77 13.85 1.48
CA THR A 665 -22.10 12.47 1.92
C THR A 665 -21.02 11.93 2.86
N LEU A 666 -19.75 12.15 2.53
CA LEU A 666 -18.62 11.72 3.35
C LEU A 666 -18.53 12.50 4.68
N ALA A 667 -18.92 13.78 4.70
CA ALA A 667 -19.03 14.55 5.94
C ALA A 667 -20.09 13.96 6.89
N ALA A 668 -21.25 13.60 6.37
CA ALA A 668 -22.31 12.95 7.15
C ALA A 668 -21.84 11.57 7.68
N TYR A 669 -21.10 10.80 6.88
CA TYR A 669 -20.49 9.56 7.35
C TYR A 669 -19.46 9.81 8.46
N ARG A 670 -18.58 10.79 8.30
CA ARG A 670 -17.59 11.20 9.31
C ARG A 670 -18.26 11.52 10.64
N GLU A 671 -19.30 12.32 10.61
CA GLU A 671 -20.09 12.63 11.80
C GLU A 671 -20.72 11.37 12.39
N THR A 672 -21.29 10.49 11.57
CA THR A 672 -21.89 9.21 12.01
C THR A 672 -20.92 8.39 12.83
N VAL A 673 -19.72 8.12 12.32
CA VAL A 673 -18.75 7.23 13.00
C VAL A 673 -18.12 7.90 14.21
N LEU A 674 -17.85 9.19 14.17
CA LEU A 674 -17.24 9.94 15.26
C LEU A 674 -18.22 10.14 16.42
N ARG A 675 -19.49 10.50 16.17
CA ARG A 675 -20.53 10.61 17.20
C ARG A 675 -20.89 9.26 17.80
N HIS A 676 -20.89 8.18 16.99
CA HIS A 676 -21.06 6.83 17.52
C HIS A 676 -19.95 6.48 18.52
N ALA A 677 -18.69 6.76 18.15
CA ALA A 677 -17.55 6.50 19.01
C ALA A 677 -17.58 7.38 20.29
N GLU A 678 -17.98 8.64 20.18
CA GLU A 678 -18.21 9.53 21.32
C GLU A 678 -19.28 8.98 22.27
N TRP A 679 -20.39 8.48 21.72
CA TRP A 679 -21.43 7.85 22.55
C TRP A 679 -20.93 6.60 23.27
N LEU A 680 -20.17 5.74 22.58
CA LEU A 680 -19.56 4.56 23.22
C LEU A 680 -18.56 4.96 24.32
N ASP A 681 -17.85 6.06 24.15
CA ASP A 681 -16.90 6.56 25.14
C ASP A 681 -17.58 7.19 26.35
N THR A 682 -18.48 8.09 26.12
CA THR A 682 -19.04 8.97 27.15
C THR A 682 -20.38 8.49 27.71
N GLY A 683 -21.13 7.68 26.94
CA GLY A 683 -22.52 7.34 27.26
C GLY A 683 -23.48 8.53 27.14
N SER A 684 -23.05 9.62 26.51
CA SER A 684 -23.82 10.85 26.35
C SER A 684 -25.08 10.63 25.53
N ALA A 685 -26.26 11.00 26.05
CA ALA A 685 -27.49 10.98 25.29
C ALA A 685 -27.45 11.94 24.09
N THR A 686 -26.76 13.07 24.24
CA THR A 686 -26.58 14.05 23.15
C THR A 686 -25.76 13.45 22.02
N ALA A 687 -24.64 12.79 22.31
CA ALA A 687 -23.83 12.11 21.30
C ALA A 687 -24.61 10.99 20.61
N HIS A 688 -25.45 10.24 21.36
CA HIS A 688 -26.33 9.24 20.80
C HIS A 688 -27.34 9.84 19.80
N ASP A 689 -28.00 10.93 20.18
CA ASP A 689 -29.00 11.57 19.33
C ASP A 689 -28.35 12.20 18.08
N GLN A 690 -27.18 12.79 18.23
CA GLN A 690 -26.38 13.32 17.12
C GLN A 690 -25.94 12.21 16.17
N TRP A 691 -25.41 11.10 16.70
CA TRP A 691 -25.07 9.93 15.88
C TRP A 691 -26.27 9.44 15.06
N ARG A 692 -27.44 9.26 15.70
CA ARG A 692 -28.63 8.77 14.96
C ARG A 692 -29.13 9.75 13.90
N ALA A 693 -28.99 11.06 14.13
CA ALA A 693 -29.30 12.06 13.11
C ALA A 693 -28.30 12.00 11.95
N ALA A 694 -26.99 11.99 12.24
CA ALA A 694 -25.96 11.90 11.22
C ALA A 694 -26.04 10.61 10.38
N GLU A 695 -26.40 9.48 11.00
CA GLU A 695 -26.63 8.23 10.30
C GLU A 695 -27.81 8.30 9.32
N GLN A 696 -28.89 9.00 9.69
CA GLN A 696 -30.01 9.21 8.78
C GLN A 696 -29.62 10.12 7.62
N ASP A 697 -28.86 11.18 7.91
CA ASP A 697 -28.36 12.12 6.90
C ASP A 697 -27.40 11.41 5.93
N TYR A 698 -26.47 10.61 6.43
CA TYR A 698 -25.59 9.80 5.61
C TYR A 698 -26.36 8.85 4.68
N ARG A 699 -27.30 8.09 5.23
CA ARG A 699 -28.07 7.12 4.43
C ARG A 699 -28.91 7.82 3.35
N ALA A 700 -29.47 8.99 3.66
CA ALA A 700 -30.22 9.79 2.70
C ALA A 700 -29.33 10.38 1.60
N ALA A 701 -28.18 10.99 1.97
CA ALA A 701 -27.23 11.55 1.03
C ALA A 701 -26.63 10.47 0.10
N ARG A 702 -26.22 9.33 0.70
CA ARG A 702 -25.74 8.18 -0.07
C ARG A 702 -26.76 7.67 -1.08
N ALA A 703 -28.01 7.51 -0.66
CA ALA A 703 -29.07 7.04 -1.56
C ALA A 703 -29.29 8.03 -2.71
N ALA A 704 -29.28 9.33 -2.43
CA ALA A 704 -29.43 10.37 -3.44
C ALA A 704 -28.25 10.39 -4.43
N HIS A 705 -27.01 10.26 -3.92
CA HIS A 705 -25.82 10.17 -4.76
C HIS A 705 -25.87 8.95 -5.70
N VAL A 706 -26.17 7.77 -5.15
CA VAL A 706 -26.29 6.54 -5.96
C VAL A 706 -27.43 6.66 -6.98
N GLU A 707 -28.59 7.22 -6.61
CA GLU A 707 -29.69 7.43 -7.53
C GLU A 707 -29.31 8.38 -8.67
N ARG A 708 -28.57 9.45 -8.36
CA ARG A 708 -28.18 10.47 -9.34
C ARG A 708 -27.14 9.96 -10.35
N TYR A 709 -26.15 9.20 -9.89
CA TYR A 709 -24.97 8.85 -10.68
C TYR A 709 -24.93 7.37 -11.10
N SER A 710 -25.94 6.55 -10.74
CA SER A 710 -25.95 5.13 -11.12
C SER A 710 -26.06 4.94 -12.63
N GLY A 711 -25.09 4.26 -13.21
CA GLY A 711 -25.04 4.00 -14.64
C GLY A 711 -24.46 5.16 -15.48
N ASP A 712 -24.06 6.25 -14.86
CA ASP A 712 -23.28 7.28 -15.50
C ASP A 712 -21.81 6.79 -15.65
N LEU A 713 -21.25 6.89 -16.86
CA LEU A 713 -19.87 6.51 -17.13
C LEU A 713 -18.89 7.67 -16.94
N ASP A 714 -19.38 8.89 -17.09
CA ASP A 714 -18.55 10.08 -16.94
C ASP A 714 -18.33 10.43 -15.47
N LEU A 715 -19.39 10.26 -14.66
CA LEU A 715 -19.38 10.48 -13.22
C LEU A 715 -20.09 9.30 -12.52
N PRO A 716 -19.45 8.14 -12.42
CA PRO A 716 -20.09 6.97 -11.84
C PRO A 716 -20.33 7.14 -10.35
N ALA A 717 -21.42 6.55 -9.88
CA ALA A 717 -21.73 6.56 -8.45
C ALA A 717 -20.54 6.05 -7.63
N TYR A 718 -20.17 6.80 -6.60
CA TYR A 718 -19.08 6.40 -5.70
C TYR A 718 -19.43 5.11 -4.95
N LEU A 719 -18.46 4.23 -4.77
CA LEU A 719 -18.64 2.99 -4.05
C LEU A 719 -18.44 3.20 -2.55
N PHE A 720 -19.57 3.27 -1.82
CA PHE A 720 -19.56 3.50 -0.38
C PHE A 720 -19.35 2.23 0.45
N THR A 721 -18.73 1.18 -0.08
CA THR A 721 -18.57 -0.11 0.65
C THR A 721 -17.92 0.09 2.01
N ALA A 722 -16.87 0.89 2.08
CA ALA A 722 -16.18 1.19 3.32
C ALA A 722 -17.06 1.96 4.31
N ALA A 723 -17.75 2.99 3.84
CA ALA A 723 -18.65 3.78 4.64
C ALA A 723 -19.87 2.96 5.11
N ASP A 724 -20.41 2.09 4.26
CA ASP A 724 -21.48 1.19 4.61
C ASP A 724 -21.06 0.20 5.70
N LEU A 725 -19.85 -0.38 5.59
CA LEU A 725 -19.29 -1.27 6.61
C LEU A 725 -19.07 -0.53 7.94
N GLY A 726 -18.59 0.71 7.90
CA GLY A 726 -18.42 1.53 9.09
C GLY A 726 -19.74 1.89 9.77
N SER A 727 -20.75 2.23 8.97
CA SER A 727 -22.12 2.50 9.47
C SER A 727 -22.76 1.25 10.05
N ASP A 728 -22.70 0.12 9.34
CA ASP A 728 -23.23 -1.17 9.81
C ASP A 728 -22.54 -1.63 11.09
N ARG A 729 -21.26 -1.34 11.23
CA ARG A 729 -20.52 -1.61 12.46
C ARG A 729 -21.12 -0.86 13.64
N ALA A 730 -21.44 0.41 13.48
CA ALA A 730 -22.04 1.21 14.52
C ALA A 730 -23.34 0.56 15.03
N ASP A 731 -24.14 -0.02 14.15
CA ASP A 731 -25.34 -0.79 14.53
C ASP A 731 -25.01 -2.11 15.24
N ARG A 732 -23.89 -2.76 14.95
CA ARG A 732 -23.48 -4.06 15.55
C ARG A 732 -22.78 -3.92 16.89
N ASP A 733 -22.02 -2.87 17.13
CA ASP A 733 -21.25 -2.66 18.37
C ASP A 733 -22.10 -2.78 19.65
N PRO A 734 -23.30 -2.23 19.74
CA PRO A 734 -24.18 -2.43 20.90
C PRO A 734 -24.55 -3.88 21.12
N ALA A 735 -24.82 -4.65 20.07
CA ALA A 735 -25.16 -6.06 20.17
C ALA A 735 -23.97 -6.88 20.69
N MET A 736 -22.75 -6.58 20.21
CA MET A 736 -21.51 -7.23 20.68
C MET A 736 -21.19 -6.86 22.12
N ALA A 737 -21.41 -5.61 22.52
CA ALA A 737 -21.26 -5.20 23.92
C ALA A 737 -22.22 -5.97 24.86
N TRP A 738 -23.47 -6.17 24.45
CA TRP A 738 -24.41 -7.00 25.19
C TRP A 738 -24.02 -8.47 25.20
N ALA A 739 -23.54 -9.01 24.08
CA ALA A 739 -23.02 -10.39 23.99
C ALA A 739 -21.85 -10.60 24.95
N ALA A 740 -20.91 -9.63 25.03
CA ALA A 740 -19.79 -9.66 25.98
C ALA A 740 -20.27 -9.70 27.45
N ARG A 741 -21.24 -8.83 27.80
CA ARG A 741 -21.85 -8.78 29.13
C ARG A 741 -22.55 -10.09 29.46
N GLY A 742 -23.32 -10.63 28.52
CA GLY A 742 -24.02 -11.90 28.64
C GLY A 742 -23.06 -13.08 28.85
N LEU A 743 -21.98 -13.13 28.06
CA LEU A 743 -20.95 -14.15 28.17
C LEU A 743 -20.22 -14.08 29.53
N LEU A 744 -19.82 -12.89 29.95
CA LEU A 744 -19.18 -12.69 31.26
C LEU A 744 -20.08 -13.15 32.40
N LEU A 745 -21.36 -12.74 32.35
CA LEU A 745 -22.36 -13.16 33.35
C LEU A 745 -22.52 -14.69 33.35
N ALA A 746 -22.65 -15.31 32.19
CA ALA A 746 -22.79 -16.77 32.08
C ALA A 746 -21.58 -17.50 32.66
N VAL A 747 -20.35 -17.01 32.35
CA VAL A 747 -19.12 -17.61 32.93
C VAL A 747 -19.09 -17.46 34.44
N VAL A 748 -19.42 -16.28 34.98
CA VAL A 748 -19.45 -16.04 36.43
C VAL A 748 -20.49 -16.94 37.11
N VAL A 749 -21.71 -17.04 36.56
CA VAL A 749 -22.77 -17.90 37.08
C VAL A 749 -22.35 -19.36 37.09
N VAL A 750 -21.79 -19.88 36.00
CA VAL A 750 -21.31 -21.27 35.89
C VAL A 750 -20.22 -21.54 36.94
N LEU A 751 -19.25 -20.60 37.09
CA LEU A 751 -18.19 -20.76 38.09
C LEU A 751 -18.70 -20.73 39.52
N VAL A 752 -19.64 -19.83 39.85
CA VAL A 752 -20.26 -19.73 41.16
C VAL A 752 -21.09 -20.98 41.46
N LEU A 753 -21.92 -21.45 40.53
CA LEU A 753 -22.70 -22.68 40.70
C LEU A 753 -21.81 -23.91 40.91
N GLY A 754 -20.72 -24.02 40.12
CA GLY A 754 -19.75 -25.11 40.28
C GLY A 754 -19.05 -25.09 41.64
N PHE A 755 -18.86 -23.91 42.23
CA PHE A 755 -18.19 -23.74 43.49
C PHE A 755 -19.13 -23.97 44.67
N THR A 756 -20.39 -23.62 44.57
CA THR A 756 -21.39 -23.68 45.66
C THR A 756 -22.16 -25.00 45.67
N SER A 757 -22.31 -25.69 44.55
CA SER A 757 -23.12 -26.90 44.44
C SER A 757 -22.29 -28.15 44.16
N ALA A 758 -22.05 -28.97 45.20
CA ALA A 758 -21.28 -30.21 45.08
C ALA A 758 -22.01 -31.35 44.32
N ARG A 759 -23.32 -31.22 44.07
CA ARG A 759 -24.14 -32.26 43.48
C ARG A 759 -24.38 -32.09 41.98
N LEU A 760 -23.96 -30.96 41.38
CA LEU A 760 -24.13 -30.73 39.95
C LEU A 760 -23.14 -31.55 39.10
N PRO A 761 -23.58 -32.15 38.00
CA PRO A 761 -22.66 -32.77 37.05
C PRO A 761 -21.64 -31.71 36.56
N GLY A 762 -20.36 -32.06 36.63
CA GLY A 762 -19.29 -31.11 36.23
C GLY A 762 -18.75 -30.27 37.41
N ALA A 763 -19.29 -30.34 38.61
CA ALA A 763 -18.83 -29.56 39.76
C ALA A 763 -17.34 -29.82 40.09
N ALA A 764 -16.87 -31.05 39.91
CA ALA A 764 -15.48 -31.38 40.13
C ALA A 764 -14.55 -30.69 39.14
N ALA A 765 -14.94 -30.65 37.86
CA ALA A 765 -14.20 -29.93 36.80
C ALA A 765 -14.15 -28.44 37.10
N LEU A 766 -15.27 -27.82 37.41
CA LEU A 766 -15.37 -26.38 37.70
C LEU A 766 -14.51 -26.01 38.93
N ARG A 767 -14.54 -26.81 40.00
CA ARG A 767 -13.66 -26.60 41.15
C ARG A 767 -12.19 -26.74 40.81
N ALA A 768 -11.85 -27.73 39.98
CA ALA A 768 -10.48 -27.92 39.54
C ALA A 768 -9.98 -26.72 38.75
N LEU A 769 -10.78 -26.19 37.81
CA LEU A 769 -10.44 -24.99 37.02
C LEU A 769 -10.25 -23.77 37.92
N VAL A 770 -11.16 -23.49 38.83
CA VAL A 770 -11.05 -22.34 39.76
C VAL A 770 -9.85 -22.50 40.69
N VAL A 771 -9.64 -23.68 41.22
CA VAL A 771 -8.49 -23.96 42.10
C VAL A 771 -7.19 -23.83 41.30
N ALA A 772 -7.14 -24.33 40.07
CA ALA A 772 -5.97 -24.18 39.21
C ALA A 772 -5.63 -22.72 38.93
N ALA A 773 -6.63 -21.89 38.66
CA ALA A 773 -6.46 -20.46 38.39
C ALA A 773 -6.00 -19.68 39.63
N THR A 774 -6.59 -19.96 40.81
CA THR A 774 -6.46 -19.10 41.98
C THR A 774 -5.51 -19.67 43.05
N ARG A 775 -5.46 -21.00 43.18
CA ARG A 775 -4.69 -21.72 44.21
C ARG A 775 -4.05 -22.99 43.63
N PRO A 776 -3.20 -22.90 42.59
CA PRO A 776 -2.66 -24.08 41.91
C PRO A 776 -1.93 -25.05 42.81
N TRP A 777 -1.38 -24.56 43.91
CA TRP A 777 -0.70 -25.40 44.91
C TRP A 777 -1.62 -26.35 45.66
N ARG A 778 -2.95 -26.14 45.59
CA ARG A 778 -3.99 -27.01 46.18
C ARG A 778 -4.66 -27.91 45.15
N LEU A 779 -4.29 -27.80 43.88
CA LEU A 779 -4.98 -28.56 42.81
C LEU A 779 -4.79 -30.08 43.00
N GLY A 780 -3.69 -30.53 43.62
CA GLY A 780 -3.44 -31.91 43.97
C GLY A 780 -4.40 -32.44 45.04
N ASP A 781 -5.04 -31.57 45.85
CA ASP A 781 -6.01 -31.91 46.87
C ASP A 781 -7.43 -32.14 46.30
N VAL A 782 -7.66 -31.73 45.05
CA VAL A 782 -8.92 -31.93 44.32
C VAL A 782 -8.97 -33.37 43.81
N PRO A 783 -9.95 -34.18 44.25
CA PRO A 783 -10.03 -35.56 43.80
C PRO A 783 -10.27 -35.66 42.31
N ALA A 784 -9.65 -36.64 41.66
CA ALA A 784 -9.89 -36.92 40.26
C ALA A 784 -11.35 -37.31 40.05
N PRO A 785 -12.00 -36.80 38.96
CA PRO A 785 -13.41 -37.02 38.74
C PRO A 785 -13.72 -38.48 38.41
N THR A 786 -14.84 -38.93 38.92
CA THR A 786 -15.38 -40.26 38.67
C THR A 786 -16.21 -40.32 37.38
N THR A 787 -16.72 -39.19 36.92
CA THR A 787 -17.60 -39.07 35.76
C THR A 787 -16.86 -38.70 34.47
N ARG A 788 -17.36 -39.18 33.31
CA ARG A 788 -16.88 -38.76 31.98
C ARG A 788 -17.18 -37.29 31.74
N ALA A 789 -18.31 -36.78 32.24
CA ALA A 789 -18.71 -35.41 32.08
C ALA A 789 -17.68 -34.43 32.66
N ASP A 790 -17.19 -34.69 33.88
CA ASP A 790 -16.15 -33.85 34.50
C ASP A 790 -14.85 -33.85 33.70
N ARG A 791 -14.46 -35.00 33.14
CA ARG A 791 -13.24 -35.11 32.33
C ARG A 791 -13.32 -34.36 31.02
N VAL A 792 -14.50 -34.32 30.40
CA VAL A 792 -14.75 -33.54 29.18
C VAL A 792 -14.83 -32.05 29.53
N LEU A 793 -15.56 -31.70 30.56
CA LEU A 793 -15.81 -30.29 30.91
C LEU A 793 -14.54 -29.54 31.29
N VAL A 794 -13.55 -30.22 31.92
CA VAL A 794 -12.30 -29.56 32.37
C VAL A 794 -11.46 -28.99 31.24
N TRP A 795 -11.55 -29.55 30.05
CA TRP A 795 -10.85 -29.01 28.84
C TRP A 795 -11.79 -28.34 27.85
N ALA A 796 -13.06 -28.77 27.77
CA ALA A 796 -14.02 -28.22 26.80
C ALA A 796 -14.54 -26.84 27.23
N LEU A 797 -14.83 -26.62 28.52
CA LEU A 797 -15.33 -25.32 28.98
C LEU A 797 -14.36 -24.17 28.71
N PRO A 798 -13.06 -24.24 29.02
CA PRO A 798 -12.12 -23.18 28.68
C PRO A 798 -12.03 -22.95 27.19
N ALA A 799 -12.07 -23.99 26.35
CA ALA A 799 -12.08 -23.88 24.90
C ALA A 799 -13.31 -23.15 24.39
N VAL A 800 -14.50 -23.54 24.86
CA VAL A 800 -15.77 -22.89 24.48
C VAL A 800 -15.78 -21.42 24.90
N VAL A 801 -15.38 -21.09 26.12
CA VAL A 801 -15.35 -19.72 26.61
C VAL A 801 -14.33 -18.88 25.79
N LEU A 802 -13.17 -19.46 25.48
CA LEU A 802 -12.16 -18.82 24.64
C LEU A 802 -12.70 -18.51 23.23
N VAL A 803 -13.35 -19.50 22.62
CA VAL A 803 -13.96 -19.33 21.28
C VAL A 803 -15.06 -18.29 21.31
N LEU A 804 -16.00 -18.39 22.25
CA LEU A 804 -17.10 -17.42 22.36
C LEU A 804 -16.60 -16.00 22.65
N SER A 805 -15.58 -15.86 23.50
CA SER A 805 -14.98 -14.54 23.74
C SER A 805 -14.35 -13.96 22.47
N ARG A 806 -13.74 -14.79 21.64
CA ARG A 806 -13.22 -14.36 20.34
C ARG A 806 -14.32 -13.92 19.38
N CYS A 807 -15.41 -14.69 19.28
CA CYS A 807 -16.57 -14.32 18.47
C CYS A 807 -17.18 -12.97 18.88
N VAL A 808 -17.03 -12.57 20.13
CA VAL A 808 -17.57 -11.30 20.63
C VAL A 808 -16.74 -10.10 20.21
N TYR A 809 -15.43 -10.26 20.04
CA TYR A 809 -14.56 -9.11 19.72
C TYR A 809 -13.88 -9.19 18.36
N THR A 810 -13.98 -10.30 17.67
CA THR A 810 -13.71 -10.36 16.25
C THR A 810 -15.03 -10.58 15.54
N TRP A 811 -15.48 -9.67 14.74
CA TRP A 811 -16.73 -9.74 13.95
C TRP A 811 -16.87 -11.06 13.20
N PHE A 812 -15.77 -11.70 12.91
CA PHE A 812 -15.70 -12.91 12.14
C PHE A 812 -15.33 -14.08 13.03
N ALA A 813 -16.34 -14.79 13.49
CA ALA A 813 -16.19 -16.19 13.81
C ALA A 813 -16.09 -17.00 12.51
N ALA A 814 -15.15 -16.67 11.64
CA ALA A 814 -14.93 -17.48 10.44
C ALA A 814 -14.75 -18.94 10.89
N PRO A 815 -15.40 -19.92 10.28
CA PRO A 815 -15.31 -21.33 10.68
C PRO A 815 -13.87 -21.82 10.81
N ALA A 816 -12.97 -21.33 9.97
CA ALA A 816 -11.55 -21.67 10.03
C ALA A 816 -10.87 -21.14 11.30
N HIS A 817 -11.25 -19.98 11.81
CA HIS A 817 -10.75 -19.42 13.07
C HIS A 817 -11.15 -20.29 14.28
N LEU A 818 -12.39 -20.77 14.25
CA LEU A 818 -12.88 -21.70 15.25
C LEU A 818 -12.14 -23.04 15.18
N VAL A 819 -11.99 -23.58 13.97
CA VAL A 819 -11.28 -24.85 13.73
C VAL A 819 -9.82 -24.76 14.15
N ALA A 820 -9.11 -23.66 13.79
CA ALA A 820 -7.72 -23.45 14.19
C ALA A 820 -7.56 -23.31 15.71
N THR A 821 -8.47 -22.58 16.37
CA THR A 821 -8.46 -22.43 17.84
C THR A 821 -8.72 -23.76 18.55
N LEU A 822 -9.69 -24.53 18.08
CA LEU A 822 -9.99 -25.86 18.63
C LEU A 822 -8.85 -26.84 18.31
N GLY A 823 -8.27 -26.78 17.12
CA GLY A 823 -7.13 -27.59 16.73
C GLY A 823 -5.90 -27.34 17.62
N ALA A 824 -5.53 -26.08 17.82
CA ALA A 824 -4.44 -25.70 18.73
C ALA A 824 -4.70 -26.16 20.17
N TRP A 825 -5.94 -26.03 20.63
CA TRP A 825 -6.34 -26.49 21.95
C TRP A 825 -6.21 -28.02 22.11
N LEU A 826 -6.66 -28.79 21.11
CA LEU A 826 -6.56 -30.26 21.11
C LEU A 826 -5.11 -30.74 21.09
N VAL A 827 -4.25 -30.08 20.29
CA VAL A 827 -2.81 -30.38 20.22
C VAL A 827 -2.19 -30.16 21.61
N LEU A 828 -2.46 -29.02 22.24
CA LEU A 828 -1.92 -28.69 23.54
C LEU A 828 -2.41 -29.67 24.64
N ALA A 829 -3.68 -30.00 24.62
CA ALA A 829 -4.25 -31.01 25.53
C ALA A 829 -3.61 -32.39 25.30
N GLY A 830 -3.33 -32.75 24.06
CA GLY A 830 -2.62 -34.00 23.70
C GLY A 830 -1.18 -34.03 24.18
N VAL A 831 -0.42 -32.93 23.98
CA VAL A 831 0.96 -32.81 24.47
C VAL A 831 1.03 -32.97 26.01
N LEU A 832 0.15 -32.31 26.73
CA LEU A 832 0.09 -32.44 28.19
C LEU A 832 -0.25 -33.87 28.66
N ARG A 833 -1.16 -34.56 27.94
CA ARG A 833 -1.45 -35.98 28.16
C ARG A 833 -0.21 -36.85 27.94
N TRP A 834 0.58 -36.55 26.92
CA TRP A 834 1.82 -37.28 26.62
C TRP A 834 2.88 -37.09 27.70
N VAL A 835 3.00 -35.89 28.31
CA VAL A 835 3.95 -35.60 29.39
C VAL A 835 3.69 -36.50 30.64
N VAL A 836 2.43 -36.82 30.94
CA VAL A 836 2.04 -37.64 32.09
C VAL A 836 1.70 -39.10 31.73
N ARG A 837 2.40 -39.68 30.79
CA ARG A 837 2.17 -41.03 30.25
C ARG A 837 1.73 -42.02 31.35
N GLY A 838 0.61 -42.69 31.12
CA GLY A 838 0.07 -43.71 32.02
C GLY A 838 -0.64 -43.20 33.28
N ARG A 839 -0.78 -41.88 33.44
CA ARG A 839 -1.52 -41.24 34.54
C ARG A 839 -2.69 -40.41 33.98
N ASP A 840 -3.73 -40.20 34.82
CA ASP A 840 -4.88 -39.36 34.44
C ASP A 840 -4.42 -37.90 34.23
N PRO A 841 -4.61 -37.30 33.06
CA PRO A 841 -4.16 -35.93 32.75
C PRO A 841 -5.06 -34.82 33.35
N PHE A 842 -6.14 -35.18 34.08
CA PHE A 842 -7.14 -34.26 34.57
C PHE A 842 -6.58 -32.99 35.23
N HIS A 843 -5.61 -33.16 36.16
CA HIS A 843 -5.03 -32.01 36.85
C HIS A 843 -4.18 -31.09 35.94
N LEU A 844 -3.52 -31.65 34.92
CA LEU A 844 -2.81 -30.82 33.91
C LEU A 844 -3.76 -30.09 32.99
N TRP A 845 -4.84 -30.76 32.59
CA TRP A 845 -5.91 -30.08 31.82
C TRP A 845 -6.58 -28.99 32.65
N ALA A 846 -6.82 -29.24 33.95
CA ALA A 846 -7.31 -28.20 34.85
C ALA A 846 -6.33 -27.04 35.00
N ALA A 847 -5.02 -27.31 35.07
CA ALA A 847 -3.99 -26.30 35.17
C ALA A 847 -4.01 -25.40 33.93
N LEU A 848 -3.96 -25.99 32.73
CA LEU A 848 -4.04 -25.28 31.48
C LEU A 848 -5.35 -24.50 31.34
N GLY A 849 -6.48 -25.21 31.51
CA GLY A 849 -7.80 -24.63 31.34
C GLY A 849 -8.11 -23.53 32.36
N GLY A 850 -7.66 -23.68 33.60
CA GLY A 850 -7.86 -22.70 34.67
C GLY A 850 -7.13 -21.38 34.39
N VAL A 851 -5.88 -21.43 33.91
CA VAL A 851 -5.10 -20.22 33.55
C VAL A 851 -5.69 -19.56 32.34
N VAL A 852 -6.03 -20.32 31.31
CA VAL A 852 -6.65 -19.78 30.09
C VAL A 852 -8.01 -19.15 30.41
N LEU A 853 -8.82 -19.80 31.24
CA LEU A 853 -10.10 -19.26 31.68
C LEU A 853 -9.93 -17.96 32.48
N LEU A 854 -8.97 -17.90 33.41
CA LEU A 854 -8.66 -16.69 34.17
C LEU A 854 -8.27 -15.54 33.25
N ARG A 855 -7.34 -15.79 32.31
CA ARG A 855 -6.95 -14.82 31.31
C ARG A 855 -8.15 -14.35 30.49
N THR A 856 -8.98 -15.29 30.03
CA THR A 856 -10.16 -14.97 29.21
C THR A 856 -11.17 -14.13 29.98
N VAL A 857 -11.37 -14.42 31.26
CA VAL A 857 -12.25 -13.63 32.16
C VAL A 857 -11.70 -12.20 32.33
N ILE A 858 -10.38 -12.06 32.56
CA ILE A 858 -9.75 -10.73 32.68
C ILE A 858 -9.97 -9.93 31.39
N LEU A 859 -9.76 -10.57 30.24
CA LEU A 859 -9.99 -9.94 28.94
C LEU A 859 -11.46 -9.61 28.68
N LEU A 860 -12.39 -10.49 29.06
CA LEU A 860 -13.83 -10.21 29.00
C LEU A 860 -14.25 -9.04 29.91
N VAL A 861 -13.65 -8.91 31.08
CA VAL A 861 -13.89 -7.75 31.94
C VAL A 861 -13.38 -6.48 31.28
N ALA A 862 -12.18 -6.49 30.72
CA ALA A 862 -11.65 -5.35 29.97
C ALA A 862 -12.55 -4.99 28.76
N LEU A 863 -13.02 -6.01 28.05
CA LEU A 863 -13.94 -5.86 26.92
C LEU A 863 -15.30 -5.27 27.33
N VAL A 864 -15.87 -5.73 28.47
CA VAL A 864 -17.13 -5.20 29.01
C VAL A 864 -16.98 -3.76 29.51
N VAL A 865 -15.84 -3.43 30.08
CA VAL A 865 -15.56 -2.07 30.60
C VAL A 865 -15.28 -1.07 29.49
N ARG A 866 -14.50 -1.47 28.50
CA ARG A 866 -14.12 -0.59 27.40
C ARG A 866 -15.05 -0.61 26.18
N GLY A 867 -15.81 -1.70 26.02
CA GLY A 867 -16.50 -2.01 24.78
C GLY A 867 -15.59 -2.72 23.74
N PRO A 868 -16.18 -3.48 22.79
CA PRO A 868 -15.42 -4.29 21.83
C PRO A 868 -14.51 -3.45 20.93
N GLY A 869 -15.02 -2.38 20.33
CA GLY A 869 -14.27 -1.49 19.49
C GLY A 869 -13.08 -0.84 20.20
N ARG A 870 -13.34 -0.22 21.37
CA ARG A 870 -12.31 0.44 22.18
C ARG A 870 -11.24 -0.50 22.72
N TYR A 871 -11.61 -1.76 22.97
CA TYR A 871 -10.64 -2.77 23.40
C TYR A 871 -9.60 -3.04 22.31
N TRP A 872 -10.04 -3.22 21.09
CA TRP A 872 -9.16 -3.44 19.94
C TRP A 872 -8.33 -2.23 19.64
N PHE A 873 -8.99 -1.10 19.60
CA PHE A 873 -8.42 0.16 19.25
C PHE A 873 -7.32 0.59 20.22
N GLY A 874 -7.59 0.54 21.52
CA GLY A 874 -6.57 0.86 22.52
C GLY A 874 -5.34 -0.04 22.47
N PHE A 875 -5.43 -1.23 21.83
CA PHE A 875 -4.25 -2.05 21.60
C PHE A 875 -3.30 -1.43 20.56
N TRP A 876 -3.83 -0.80 19.51
CA TRP A 876 -3.03 -0.28 18.42
C TRP A 876 -2.52 1.14 18.67
N THR A 877 -3.31 1.99 19.28
CA THR A 877 -3.08 3.43 19.38
C THR A 877 -2.70 3.95 20.77
N ASP A 878 -3.13 3.27 21.84
CA ASP A 878 -2.77 3.65 23.20
C ASP A 878 -1.57 2.83 23.71
N PRO A 879 -0.34 3.42 23.80
CA PRO A 879 0.84 2.72 24.30
C PRO A 879 0.65 2.16 25.72
N ALA A 880 -0.16 2.83 26.56
CA ALA A 880 -0.44 2.37 27.91
C ALA A 880 -1.35 1.14 27.92
N ALA A 881 -2.42 1.15 27.10
CA ALA A 881 -3.30 0.00 26.94
C ALA A 881 -2.57 -1.19 26.30
N ARG A 882 -1.74 -0.94 25.29
CA ARG A 882 -0.87 -1.95 24.65
C ARG A 882 0.07 -2.59 25.68
N THR A 883 0.78 -1.75 26.45
CA THR A 883 1.69 -2.22 27.51
C THR A 883 0.95 -3.03 28.56
N ALA A 884 -0.20 -2.56 29.02
CA ALA A 884 -1.04 -3.28 29.98
C ALA A 884 -1.48 -4.64 29.42
N TYR A 885 -1.91 -4.69 28.18
CA TYR A 885 -2.33 -5.92 27.52
C TYR A 885 -1.17 -6.92 27.37
N ILE A 886 -0.02 -6.47 26.82
CA ILE A 886 1.18 -7.31 26.69
C ILE A 886 1.61 -7.82 28.07
N THR A 887 1.59 -6.96 29.08
CA THR A 887 1.93 -7.33 30.46
C THR A 887 0.99 -8.42 31.00
N VAL A 888 -0.33 -8.27 30.81
CA VAL A 888 -1.32 -9.28 31.25
C VAL A 888 -1.14 -10.59 30.50
N ALA A 889 -0.94 -10.53 29.17
CA ALA A 889 -0.73 -11.72 28.35
C ALA A 889 0.56 -12.46 28.74
N PHE A 890 1.64 -11.73 28.94
CA PHE A 890 2.93 -12.28 29.35
C PHE A 890 2.88 -12.81 30.80
N ALA A 891 2.25 -12.10 31.73
CA ALA A 891 2.04 -12.55 33.07
C ALA A 891 1.21 -13.84 33.14
N ALA A 892 0.15 -13.93 32.32
CA ALA A 892 -0.64 -15.15 32.21
C ALA A 892 0.16 -16.32 31.65
N PHE A 893 0.99 -16.07 30.65
CA PHE A 893 1.90 -17.06 30.08
C PHE A 893 2.92 -17.57 31.11
N CYS A 894 3.59 -16.68 31.82
CA CYS A 894 4.50 -17.05 32.89
C CYS A 894 3.79 -17.79 34.04
N TRP A 895 2.58 -17.32 34.40
CA TRP A 895 1.76 -18.00 35.40
C TRP A 895 1.39 -19.42 34.96
N LEU A 896 1.11 -19.65 33.68
CA LEU A 896 0.87 -20.99 33.15
C LEU A 896 2.07 -21.93 33.41
N PHE A 897 3.29 -21.48 33.15
CA PHE A 897 4.50 -22.27 33.46
C PHE A 897 4.61 -22.62 34.92
N VAL A 898 4.38 -21.64 35.80
CA VAL A 898 4.41 -21.83 37.24
C VAL A 898 3.34 -22.85 37.68
N VAL A 899 2.12 -22.71 37.19
CA VAL A 899 1.01 -23.59 37.52
C VAL A 899 1.28 -25.02 37.06
N VAL A 900 1.74 -25.19 35.79
CA VAL A 900 2.09 -26.52 35.24
C VAL A 900 3.20 -27.16 36.08
N ALA A 901 4.27 -26.40 36.37
CA ALA A 901 5.37 -26.91 37.21
C ALA A 901 4.91 -27.32 38.63
N LEU A 902 4.06 -26.51 39.26
CA LEU A 902 3.49 -26.82 40.58
C LEU A 902 2.60 -28.07 40.57
N VAL A 903 1.79 -28.22 39.52
CA VAL A 903 0.90 -29.38 39.37
C VAL A 903 1.69 -30.65 39.10
N LEU A 904 2.71 -30.60 38.25
CA LEU A 904 3.62 -31.72 38.00
C LEU A 904 4.30 -32.16 39.30
N ARG A 905 4.67 -31.19 40.14
CA ARG A 905 5.28 -31.49 41.45
C ARG A 905 4.27 -32.05 42.46
N ARG A 906 3.12 -31.42 42.61
CA ARG A 906 2.16 -31.70 43.69
C ARG A 906 1.18 -32.82 43.38
N ALA A 907 0.59 -32.80 42.19
CA ALA A 907 -0.39 -33.80 41.80
C ALA A 907 0.23 -35.07 41.19
N TYR A 908 1.40 -34.93 40.55
CA TYR A 908 2.06 -36.06 39.91
C TYR A 908 3.33 -36.54 40.64
N GLY A 909 3.71 -35.89 41.75
CA GLY A 909 4.83 -36.31 42.62
C GLY A 909 6.21 -36.21 41.95
N LEU A 910 6.38 -35.34 40.96
CA LEU A 910 7.69 -35.11 40.34
C LEU A 910 8.54 -34.21 41.20
N GLY A 911 9.86 -34.49 41.31
CA GLY A 911 10.79 -33.60 41.97
C GLY A 911 10.86 -32.24 41.32
N THR A 912 11.28 -31.18 42.03
CA THR A 912 11.26 -29.78 41.54
C THR A 912 12.00 -29.62 40.21
N THR A 913 13.22 -30.16 40.13
CA THR A 913 14.06 -30.10 38.92
C THR A 913 13.41 -30.82 37.74
N ARG A 914 12.76 -31.96 37.99
CA ARG A 914 12.03 -32.70 36.96
C ARG A 914 10.77 -31.96 36.49
N SER A 915 10.06 -31.34 37.40
CA SER A 915 8.85 -30.57 37.09
C SER A 915 9.21 -29.33 36.23
N LEU A 916 10.25 -28.61 36.62
CA LEU A 916 10.77 -27.49 35.83
C LEU A 916 11.26 -27.96 34.46
N GLY A 917 12.05 -29.02 34.40
CA GLY A 917 12.53 -29.58 33.16
C GLY A 917 11.40 -29.99 32.22
N ALA A 918 10.38 -30.69 32.71
CA ALA A 918 9.22 -31.07 31.92
C ALA A 918 8.41 -29.86 31.41
N THR A 919 8.30 -28.82 32.22
CA THR A 919 7.60 -27.56 31.82
C THR A 919 8.37 -26.83 30.74
N LEU A 920 9.70 -26.73 30.86
CA LEU A 920 10.56 -26.13 29.82
C LEU A 920 10.58 -26.95 28.54
N VAL A 921 10.55 -28.27 28.61
CA VAL A 921 10.39 -29.12 27.41
C VAL A 921 9.07 -28.81 26.72
N ALA A 922 7.96 -28.76 27.44
CA ALA A 922 6.66 -28.49 26.85
C ALA A 922 6.61 -27.09 26.21
N GLY A 923 7.06 -26.05 26.89
CA GLY A 923 7.07 -24.67 26.39
C GLY A 923 8.05 -24.47 25.26
N GLY A 924 9.27 -24.99 25.39
CA GLY A 924 10.27 -24.88 24.32
C GLY A 924 9.87 -25.62 23.07
N THR A 925 9.29 -26.84 23.21
CA THR A 925 8.75 -27.57 22.06
C THR A 925 7.60 -26.82 21.38
N ALA A 926 6.68 -26.24 22.17
CA ALA A 926 5.58 -25.45 21.62
C ALA A 926 6.09 -24.22 20.86
N LEU A 927 7.06 -23.50 21.43
CA LEU A 927 7.70 -22.36 20.78
C LEU A 927 8.44 -22.79 19.51
N ALA A 928 9.24 -23.87 19.57
CA ALA A 928 9.98 -24.38 18.41
C ALA A 928 9.05 -24.84 17.28
N VAL A 929 7.94 -25.50 17.60
CA VAL A 929 6.98 -25.96 16.59
C VAL A 929 6.25 -24.77 15.93
N VAL A 930 5.80 -23.81 16.73
CA VAL A 930 5.10 -22.62 16.19
C VAL A 930 6.05 -21.75 15.38
N ALA A 931 7.18 -21.36 15.94
CA ALA A 931 8.15 -20.51 15.26
C ALA A 931 8.83 -21.23 14.08
N GLY A 932 9.13 -22.52 14.22
CA GLY A 932 9.65 -23.35 13.14
C GLY A 932 8.65 -23.58 12.02
N GLY A 933 7.37 -23.71 12.35
CA GLY A 933 6.29 -23.75 11.36
C GLY A 933 6.22 -22.47 10.53
N VAL A 934 6.30 -21.31 11.20
CA VAL A 934 6.34 -20.00 10.51
C VAL A 934 7.61 -19.86 9.66
N ALA A 935 8.77 -20.31 10.15
CA ALA A 935 10.03 -20.26 9.41
C ALA A 935 10.06 -21.18 8.18
N VAL A 936 9.39 -22.37 8.27
CA VAL A 936 9.31 -23.35 7.16
C VAL A 936 8.26 -22.97 6.13
N ILE A 937 7.12 -22.43 6.57
CA ILE A 937 6.06 -21.98 5.66
C ILE A 937 6.55 -20.77 4.86
N GLY A 938 7.53 -20.05 5.39
CA GLY A 938 7.99 -18.79 4.85
C GLY A 938 7.07 -17.63 5.22
N LEU A 939 7.67 -16.46 5.36
CA LEU A 939 6.91 -15.26 5.70
C LEU A 939 5.91 -14.90 4.61
N GLU A 940 6.29 -15.08 3.36
CA GLU A 940 5.47 -14.81 2.18
C GLU A 940 4.16 -15.61 2.18
N ARG A 941 4.25 -16.94 2.33
CA ARG A 941 3.05 -17.79 2.49
C ARG A 941 2.26 -17.48 3.76
N ALA A 942 2.96 -17.11 4.83
CA ALA A 942 2.29 -16.70 6.06
C ALA A 942 1.57 -15.35 5.87
N LEU A 943 2.13 -14.42 5.11
CA LEU A 943 1.51 -13.13 4.74
C LEU A 943 0.41 -13.32 3.69
N THR A 944 0.60 -14.20 2.69
CA THR A 944 -0.45 -14.55 1.73
C THR A 944 -1.62 -15.22 2.44
N ILE A 945 -1.35 -16.19 3.32
CA ILE A 945 -2.37 -16.77 4.22
C ILE A 945 -2.94 -15.70 5.15
N TRP A 946 -2.18 -14.69 5.52
CA TRP A 946 -2.64 -13.55 6.29
C TRP A 946 -3.54 -12.64 5.46
N ASN A 947 -3.09 -12.16 4.29
CA ASN A 947 -3.85 -11.27 3.43
C ASN A 947 -5.13 -11.92 2.88
N ASP A 948 -5.06 -13.18 2.42
CA ASP A 948 -6.23 -13.92 1.92
C ASP A 948 -7.14 -14.42 3.04
N GLN A 949 -6.64 -14.48 4.28
CA GLN A 949 -7.26 -15.23 5.36
C GLN A 949 -7.12 -14.52 6.73
N MET A 950 -6.92 -13.20 6.76
CA MET A 950 -6.77 -12.49 8.05
C MET A 950 -7.93 -12.76 9.01
N ALA A 951 -9.12 -12.99 8.48
CA ALA A 951 -10.27 -13.49 9.22
C ALA A 951 -10.11 -14.93 9.71
N LEU A 952 -9.17 -15.71 9.17
CA LEU A 952 -9.07 -17.15 9.36
C LEU A 952 -7.89 -17.58 10.23
N LEU A 953 -6.88 -16.74 10.43
CA LEU A 953 -5.71 -17.11 11.22
C LEU A 953 -6.02 -17.18 12.71
N PRO A 954 -5.49 -18.21 13.41
CA PRO A 954 -5.57 -18.25 14.87
C PRO A 954 -4.96 -16.98 15.43
N TRP A 955 -5.73 -16.30 16.26
CA TRP A 955 -5.36 -15.02 16.87
C TRP A 955 -3.97 -15.00 17.54
N GLY A 956 -3.48 -16.16 17.98
CA GLY A 956 -2.13 -16.32 18.50
C GLY A 956 -1.05 -16.17 17.45
N LEU A 957 -1.28 -16.62 16.22
CA LEU A 957 -0.33 -16.48 15.11
C LEU A 957 -0.33 -15.05 14.56
N SER A 958 -1.51 -14.46 14.39
CA SER A 958 -1.66 -13.06 13.99
C SER A 958 -1.01 -12.11 14.99
N ARG A 959 -1.08 -12.42 16.28
CA ARG A 959 -0.37 -11.62 17.31
C ARG A 959 1.12 -11.82 17.31
N ILE A 960 1.60 -13.02 17.07
CA ILE A 960 3.06 -13.27 16.98
C ILE A 960 3.61 -12.50 15.79
N LEU A 961 2.94 -12.54 14.65
CA LEU A 961 3.32 -11.78 13.46
C LEU A 961 3.14 -10.27 13.69
N GLY A 962 2.01 -9.82 14.21
CA GLY A 962 1.78 -8.42 14.53
C GLY A 962 2.69 -7.89 15.66
N ILE A 963 2.98 -8.67 16.71
CA ILE A 963 3.93 -8.28 17.76
C ILE A 963 5.35 -8.26 17.21
N THR A 964 5.75 -9.21 16.37
CA THR A 964 7.09 -9.19 15.76
C THR A 964 7.27 -7.98 14.84
N VAL A 965 6.27 -7.63 14.08
CA VAL A 965 6.27 -6.43 13.24
C VAL A 965 6.29 -5.15 14.08
N HIS A 966 5.43 -5.04 15.09
CA HIS A 966 5.38 -3.85 15.96
C HIS A 966 6.55 -3.70 16.93
N LEU A 967 7.22 -4.78 17.26
CA LEU A 967 8.45 -4.73 18.07
C LEU A 967 9.71 -4.51 17.19
N GLY A 968 9.54 -4.31 15.88
CA GLY A 968 10.68 -4.22 14.96
C GLY A 968 11.54 -5.49 14.95
N ILE A 969 10.96 -6.64 15.33
CA ILE A 969 11.64 -7.93 15.26
C ILE A 969 11.51 -8.43 13.82
N PRO A 970 12.60 -8.49 13.05
CA PRO A 970 12.52 -8.92 11.67
C PRO A 970 11.89 -10.32 11.58
N PRO A 971 11.14 -10.62 10.54
CA PRO A 971 10.57 -11.95 10.29
C PRO A 971 11.60 -13.08 10.22
N SER A 972 12.83 -12.76 9.85
CA SER A 972 14.00 -13.65 10.01
C SER A 972 14.19 -14.16 11.44
N SER A 973 13.60 -13.51 12.44
CA SER A 973 13.62 -13.96 13.83
C SER A 973 12.73 -15.19 14.11
N ALA A 974 11.84 -15.59 13.20
CA ALA A 974 11.07 -16.83 13.38
C ALA A 974 12.02 -18.04 13.48
N GLY A 975 13.07 -18.09 12.67
CA GLY A 975 14.14 -19.07 12.77
C GLY A 975 14.89 -18.99 14.11
N VAL A 976 15.23 -17.78 14.55
CA VAL A 976 15.89 -17.53 15.85
C VAL A 976 14.99 -17.97 17.00
N LEU A 977 13.70 -17.63 16.97
CA LEU A 977 12.75 -18.07 18.00
C LEU A 977 12.55 -19.58 18.01
N ALA A 978 12.59 -20.23 16.84
CA ALA A 978 12.59 -21.70 16.76
C ALA A 978 13.83 -22.29 17.44
N VAL A 979 15.01 -21.75 17.18
CA VAL A 979 16.28 -22.15 17.83
C VAL A 979 16.21 -21.91 19.33
N VAL A 980 15.72 -20.76 19.79
CA VAL A 980 15.50 -20.48 21.22
C VAL A 980 14.55 -21.51 21.82
N GLY A 981 13.47 -21.87 21.14
CA GLY A 981 12.55 -22.92 21.56
C GLY A 981 13.26 -24.28 21.73
N ILE A 982 14.10 -24.66 20.76
CA ILE A 982 14.91 -25.89 20.82
C ILE A 982 15.89 -25.85 21.99
N VAL A 983 16.58 -24.74 22.19
CA VAL A 983 17.54 -24.57 23.32
C VAL A 983 16.80 -24.68 24.66
N VAL A 984 15.66 -24.02 24.82
CA VAL A 984 14.83 -24.09 26.01
C VAL A 984 14.37 -25.53 26.26
N ALA A 985 13.94 -26.23 25.22
CA ALA A 985 13.56 -27.64 25.31
C ALA A 985 14.75 -28.52 25.71
N ALA A 986 15.94 -28.29 25.13
CA ALA A 986 17.15 -29.03 25.47
C ALA A 986 17.60 -28.80 26.93
N VAL A 987 17.56 -27.55 27.41
CA VAL A 987 17.79 -27.22 28.84
C VAL A 987 16.77 -27.95 29.73
N GLY A 988 15.50 -27.97 29.30
CA GLY A 988 14.45 -28.70 29.95
C GLY A 988 14.73 -30.21 30.08
N VAL A 989 15.21 -30.83 28.98
CA VAL A 989 15.63 -32.24 28.98
C VAL A 989 16.79 -32.47 29.95
N ALA A 990 17.81 -31.61 29.92
CA ALA A 990 18.95 -31.71 30.82
C ALA A 990 18.53 -31.64 32.31
N LEU A 991 17.65 -30.69 32.65
CA LEU A 991 17.11 -30.58 34.02
C LEU A 991 16.25 -31.79 34.41
N ALA A 992 15.43 -32.31 33.49
CA ALA A 992 14.62 -33.48 33.75
C ALA A 992 15.48 -34.74 33.99
N LEU A 993 16.61 -34.87 33.29
CA LEU A 993 17.57 -35.97 33.47
C LEU A 993 18.40 -35.79 34.74
N ALA A 994 18.86 -34.58 35.05
CA ALA A 994 19.58 -34.28 36.31
C ALA A 994 18.71 -34.58 37.52
N GLY A 995 17.42 -34.26 37.47
CA GLY A 995 16.49 -34.61 38.53
C GLY A 995 16.21 -36.12 38.70
N ARG A 996 16.62 -36.97 37.73
CA ARG A 996 16.58 -38.43 37.87
C ARG A 996 17.75 -38.98 38.71
N ARG A 997 18.86 -38.24 38.77
CA ARG A 997 20.07 -38.66 39.47
C ARG A 997 20.17 -38.17 40.91
N ALA A 998 19.37 -37.22 41.33
CA ALA A 998 19.32 -36.75 42.71
C ALA A 998 18.51 -37.74 43.59
N PRO A 999 19.06 -38.35 44.60
CA PRO A 999 18.29 -39.17 45.56
C PRO A 999 17.27 -38.27 46.26
N ASP A 1000 16.03 -38.78 46.41
CA ASP A 1000 14.95 -38.11 47.15
C ASP A 1000 15.37 -38.00 48.61
N LEU A 1001 16.01 -36.91 49.00
CA LEU A 1001 16.43 -36.62 50.38
C LEU A 1001 15.24 -36.48 51.36
N THR A 1002 14.02 -36.58 50.89
CA THR A 1002 12.79 -36.51 51.71
C THR A 1002 12.28 -37.86 52.22
N VAL A 1003 12.80 -39.00 51.73
CA VAL A 1003 12.43 -40.35 52.23
C VAL A 1003 13.35 -40.83 53.35
N ALA A 1004 14.53 -40.20 53.49
CA ALA A 1004 15.48 -40.57 54.53
C ALA A 1004 15.15 -39.97 55.94
N ALA A 1005 14.31 -38.94 56.01
CA ALA A 1005 13.95 -38.25 57.25
C ALA A 1005 12.72 -38.82 57.97
N THR A 1006 12.13 -39.91 57.48
CA THR A 1006 10.96 -40.57 58.10
C THR A 1006 11.32 -42.00 58.58
N ARG A 1007 12.60 -42.36 58.58
CA ARG A 1007 13.11 -43.66 59.13
C ARG A 1007 14.26 -43.46 60.11
N LEU A 1008 14.26 -42.38 60.86
CA LEU A 1008 15.01 -42.24 62.07
C LEU A 1008 14.12 -41.76 63.19
#